data_46ce05df98338b8dc799c7bf21228333
#
_entry.id   46ce05df98338b8dc799c7bf21228333
#
_cell.length_a   1.000
_cell.length_b   1.000
_cell.length_c   1.000
_cell.angle_alpha   90.00
_cell.angle_beta   90.00
_cell.angle_gamma   90.00
#
_symmetry.space_group_name_H-M   'P 1'
#
loop_
_entity.id
_entity.type
_entity.pdbx_description
1 polymer ?
#
loop_
_entity_poly.entity_id
_entity_poly.type
_entity_poly.pdbx_seq_one_letter_code
_entity_poly.pdbx_strand_id
1 'polypeptide(L)'
;MAHFKKILALVLAVCVLVSVGVVSAVTVNAAAAEKAGEAVSASGITVHIYSEEGAPNIYYWNSLPTNITTTYPGPKMTAEINNFYKYTFPSVTKVNFMTVTNGKQGEELTRMTGEWWYKKNKWYNHDPGQITEWDRTDLREDSIYFVMTTRFFDGDKNNNVHCWDDSNAGNPDSDPAWRGDFKGLIQKLDYIKALGFSAIWLTPVVTNGGGYDYHGYHSMDMSTVDVRYESAGATYQDLIDAAHDKDMNIVQVVVWNHTGNWGDATLCPMATKEYTKIQDLASPKSMKLIPDGELAKSYPNYDNLSGDAQFQARLDILQSIHSTTHNKKEYYHRETAGGGWGQPLEQYASIEGDCRDLNTENPEVAKFLTDTYLDYVNMGVDAFRLDTEKHINRWTLNSAYFPKFEGIKNFYIFGEVCARWNQYVNEGGSSDSPFFWTWKETESPWTSNWKTSASDWSTNFENSKKHYTQYQSRKESNLLETSTNAFLNGVQYHTPDYSKANGTGVIDFTMHWNFENANSAYNTAQGEDHAFADSTWNVCYVDSHDYGPQFCEKTRYTGSEQDWAENMDLLWTFRGIPCIYYGSEIQFQKGQVIDVGPKAPLSTTGRAYFGDNIEGSVTASDFGKYTASGAVNTTLSMPLAKHLQQLNQIRRAVPALQKGQYKTVGGGGMSFVRRYTANGVDSLACVAISGGGNFSGLPNGLYIDAVTGDRKTVSNGTLNVSGIGKANMRVYVCCASGFKGINGQIGSTGTYLK
;
A
#
# COMPACT_ATOMS: atom_id res chain seq x y z
N MET A 1 -15.34 -16.17 6.12
CA MET A 1 -15.92 -17.40 6.73
C MET A 1 -16.75 -17.13 7.99
N ALA A 2 -16.37 -16.27 8.91
CA ALA A 2 -17.21 -15.98 10.09
C ALA A 2 -18.51 -15.25 9.72
N HIS A 3 -18.51 -14.36 8.75
CA HIS A 3 -19.73 -13.71 8.25
C HIS A 3 -20.59 -14.63 7.40
N PHE A 4 -19.99 -15.46 6.57
CA PHE A 4 -20.72 -16.44 5.75
C PHE A 4 -21.41 -17.51 6.62
N LYS A 5 -20.76 -17.98 7.70
CA LYS A 5 -21.37 -18.89 8.66
C LYS A 5 -22.49 -18.24 9.50
N LYS A 6 -22.40 -16.94 9.80
CA LYS A 6 -23.47 -16.20 10.47
C LYS A 6 -24.68 -15.97 9.57
N ILE A 7 -24.45 -15.67 8.30
CA ILE A 7 -25.51 -15.54 7.30
C ILE A 7 -26.19 -16.89 7.04
N LEU A 8 -25.42 -17.97 6.93
CA LEU A 8 -25.95 -19.32 6.76
C LEU A 8 -26.71 -19.81 7.99
N ALA A 9 -26.25 -19.51 9.21
CA ALA A 9 -26.96 -19.83 10.44
C ALA A 9 -28.23 -19.00 10.62
N LEU A 10 -28.24 -17.75 10.17
CA LEU A 10 -29.42 -16.89 10.19
C LEU A 10 -30.47 -17.37 9.15
N VAL A 11 -30.03 -17.78 7.98
CA VAL A 11 -30.91 -18.35 6.93
C VAL A 11 -31.52 -19.67 7.38
N LEU A 12 -30.77 -20.54 8.05
CA LEU A 12 -31.29 -21.79 8.60
C LEU A 12 -32.26 -21.56 9.78
N ALA A 13 -32.01 -20.56 10.63
CA ALA A 13 -32.92 -20.23 11.75
C ALA A 13 -34.23 -19.59 11.28
N VAL A 14 -34.21 -18.86 10.15
CA VAL A 14 -35.41 -18.26 9.55
C VAL A 14 -36.24 -19.30 8.79
N CYS A 15 -35.60 -20.31 8.19
CA CYS A 15 -36.32 -21.39 7.50
C CYS A 15 -37.09 -22.35 8.42
N VAL A 16 -36.77 -22.38 9.72
CA VAL A 16 -37.47 -23.24 10.72
C VAL A 16 -38.69 -22.54 11.35
N LEU A 17 -38.85 -21.21 11.18
CA LEU A 17 -39.89 -20.44 11.86
C LEU A 17 -40.97 -19.85 10.95
N VAL A 18 -40.87 -20.03 9.63
CA VAL A 18 -41.89 -19.51 8.68
C VAL A 18 -42.24 -20.59 7.65
N SER A 19 -43.03 -21.55 8.09
CA SER A 19 -43.85 -22.34 7.18
C SER A 19 -45.20 -21.63 7.01
N VAL A 20 -45.34 -20.86 5.98
CA VAL A 20 -46.48 -20.39 5.19
C VAL A 20 -46.28 -18.91 4.83
N GLY A 21 -45.95 -18.70 3.56
CA GLY A 21 -46.24 -17.46 2.84
C GLY A 21 -45.11 -16.44 2.76
N VAL A 22 -44.02 -16.71 2.04
CA VAL A 22 -43.30 -15.77 1.17
C VAL A 22 -42.38 -16.57 0.23
N VAL A 23 -42.87 -16.92 -0.94
CA VAL A 23 -42.09 -17.66 -1.96
C VAL A 23 -41.32 -16.72 -2.90
N SER A 24 -41.46 -15.41 -2.78
CA SER A 24 -40.85 -14.48 -3.74
C SER A 24 -39.55 -13.78 -3.30
N ALA A 25 -39.16 -13.84 -2.01
CA ALA A 25 -37.92 -13.22 -1.54
C ALA A 25 -36.74 -14.18 -1.39
N VAL A 26 -37.02 -15.50 -1.38
CA VAL A 26 -35.96 -16.53 -1.21
C VAL A 26 -35.34 -16.92 -2.57
N THR A 27 -36.08 -16.72 -3.66
CA THR A 27 -35.59 -17.07 -5.01
C THR A 27 -34.55 -16.08 -5.56
N VAL A 28 -34.51 -14.85 -5.10
CA VAL A 28 -33.48 -13.87 -5.59
C VAL A 28 -32.12 -14.12 -4.93
N ASN A 29 -32.09 -14.52 -3.67
CA ASN A 29 -30.81 -14.82 -2.99
C ASN A 29 -30.30 -16.24 -3.24
N ALA A 30 -31.17 -17.21 -3.58
CA ALA A 30 -30.75 -18.53 -4.04
C ALA A 30 -30.15 -18.48 -5.46
N ALA A 31 -30.68 -17.59 -6.33
CA ALA A 31 -30.12 -17.39 -7.66
C ALA A 31 -28.74 -16.71 -7.66
N ALA A 32 -28.45 -15.87 -6.67
CA ALA A 32 -27.11 -15.28 -6.50
C ALA A 32 -26.09 -16.29 -5.90
N ALA A 33 -26.53 -17.18 -5.02
CA ALA A 33 -25.68 -18.25 -4.48
C ALA A 33 -25.49 -19.41 -5.48
N GLU A 34 -26.50 -19.72 -6.30
CA GLU A 34 -26.36 -20.64 -7.44
C GLU A 34 -25.49 -20.09 -8.56
N LYS A 35 -25.54 -18.74 -8.83
CA LYS A 35 -24.62 -18.12 -9.79
C LYS A 35 -23.15 -18.20 -9.36
N ALA A 36 -22.85 -18.15 -8.07
CA ALA A 36 -21.49 -18.36 -7.58
C ALA A 36 -21.03 -19.82 -7.63
N GLY A 37 -21.96 -20.77 -7.67
CA GLY A 37 -21.67 -22.21 -7.83
C GLY A 37 -21.73 -22.70 -9.27
N GLU A 38 -22.49 -22.04 -10.15
CA GLU A 38 -22.61 -22.37 -11.58
C GLU A 38 -21.56 -21.70 -12.46
N ALA A 39 -20.74 -20.77 -11.92
CA ALA A 39 -19.65 -20.12 -12.66
C ALA A 39 -18.54 -21.09 -13.12
N VAL A 40 -18.65 -22.37 -12.83
CA VAL A 40 -17.69 -23.40 -13.28
C VAL A 40 -18.08 -24.04 -14.62
N SER A 41 -19.21 -23.72 -15.21
CA SER A 41 -19.64 -24.33 -16.48
C SER A 41 -19.88 -23.39 -17.66
N ALA A 42 -19.76 -22.09 -17.52
CA ALA A 42 -19.79 -21.17 -18.66
C ALA A 42 -18.35 -20.97 -19.20
N SER A 43 -17.90 -21.94 -19.99
CA SER A 43 -16.66 -21.82 -20.76
C SER A 43 -16.81 -20.71 -21.81
N GLY A 44 -16.26 -19.53 -21.53
CA GLY A 44 -16.26 -18.42 -22.46
C GLY A 44 -15.54 -17.22 -21.92
N ILE A 45 -15.14 -16.33 -22.81
CA ILE A 45 -14.52 -15.06 -22.49
C ILE A 45 -15.38 -13.95 -23.10
N THR A 46 -15.80 -12.99 -22.31
CA THR A 46 -16.47 -11.78 -22.79
C THR A 46 -15.56 -10.60 -22.52
N VAL A 47 -15.37 -9.75 -23.53
CA VAL A 47 -14.59 -8.52 -23.40
C VAL A 47 -15.43 -7.31 -23.80
N HIS A 48 -15.31 -6.25 -23.00
CA HIS A 48 -15.89 -4.94 -23.22
C HIS A 48 -14.74 -3.95 -23.41
N ILE A 49 -14.61 -3.39 -24.59
CA ILE A 49 -13.49 -2.51 -24.94
C ILE A 49 -13.99 -1.08 -25.07
N TYR A 50 -13.38 -0.16 -24.34
CA TYR A 50 -13.67 1.26 -24.45
C TYR A 50 -13.03 1.84 -25.71
N SER A 51 -13.81 2.62 -26.49
CA SER A 51 -13.32 3.31 -27.69
C SER A 51 -14.11 4.59 -27.93
N GLU A 52 -13.41 5.72 -28.02
CA GLU A 52 -13.98 7.01 -28.42
C GLU A 52 -14.08 7.17 -29.94
N GLU A 53 -13.36 6.34 -30.70
CA GLU A 53 -13.30 6.39 -32.16
C GLU A 53 -14.42 5.57 -32.85
N GLY A 54 -15.36 5.03 -32.07
CA GLY A 54 -16.47 4.19 -32.55
C GLY A 54 -16.18 2.70 -32.45
N ALA A 55 -17.10 1.87 -32.96
CA ALA A 55 -17.06 0.43 -32.80
C ALA A 55 -15.82 -0.21 -33.43
N PRO A 56 -14.91 -0.82 -32.65
CA PRO A 56 -13.76 -1.52 -33.18
C PRO A 56 -14.17 -2.86 -33.81
N ASN A 57 -13.30 -3.37 -34.68
CA ASN A 57 -13.27 -4.78 -35.05
C ASN A 57 -12.37 -5.52 -34.06
N ILE A 58 -12.58 -6.82 -33.89
CA ILE A 58 -11.75 -7.67 -33.02
C ILE A 58 -11.11 -8.80 -33.83
N TYR A 59 -9.77 -8.75 -33.94
CA TYR A 59 -8.99 -9.79 -34.59
C TYR A 59 -8.39 -10.70 -33.52
N TYR A 60 -8.53 -12.04 -33.63
CA TYR A 60 -8.16 -12.98 -32.58
C TYR A 60 -7.53 -14.25 -33.12
N TRP A 61 -6.67 -14.88 -32.27
CA TRP A 61 -5.90 -16.08 -32.55
C TRP A 61 -5.46 -16.78 -31.23
N ASN A 62 -4.79 -17.92 -31.33
CA ASN A 62 -4.19 -18.68 -30.21
C ASN A 62 -5.14 -18.93 -29.03
N SER A 63 -6.33 -19.37 -29.30
CA SER A 63 -7.29 -19.72 -28.25
C SER A 63 -7.15 -21.16 -27.76
N LEU A 64 -7.60 -21.42 -26.55
CA LEU A 64 -7.66 -22.72 -25.90
C LEU A 64 -9.10 -23.01 -25.45
N PRO A 65 -9.55 -24.27 -25.33
CA PRO A 65 -8.87 -25.51 -25.77
C PRO A 65 -8.89 -25.68 -27.30
N THR A 66 -9.75 -24.97 -27.99
CA THR A 66 -9.86 -25.00 -29.45
C THR A 66 -9.30 -23.70 -30.03
N ASN A 67 -8.39 -23.81 -30.97
CA ASN A 67 -7.85 -22.64 -31.64
C ASN A 67 -8.88 -22.06 -32.61
N ILE A 68 -9.58 -21.01 -32.18
CA ILE A 68 -10.43 -20.20 -33.04
C ILE A 68 -9.61 -19.02 -33.59
N THR A 69 -9.79 -18.70 -34.84
CA THR A 69 -9.13 -17.59 -35.54
C THR A 69 -10.13 -16.83 -36.38
N THR A 70 -9.80 -15.60 -36.74
CA THR A 70 -10.60 -14.83 -37.69
C THR A 70 -9.75 -14.20 -38.77
N THR A 71 -10.35 -13.81 -39.87
CA THR A 71 -9.68 -13.06 -40.94
C THR A 71 -9.64 -11.58 -40.56
N TYR A 72 -8.45 -10.97 -40.70
CA TYR A 72 -8.25 -9.54 -40.44
C TYR A 72 -9.24 -8.66 -41.25
N PRO A 73 -9.84 -7.62 -40.65
CA PRO A 73 -9.68 -7.08 -39.30
C PRO A 73 -10.55 -7.74 -38.22
N GLY A 74 -11.23 -8.82 -38.52
CA GLY A 74 -12.14 -9.52 -37.62
C GLY A 74 -13.57 -8.96 -37.66
N PRO A 75 -14.51 -9.58 -36.90
CA PRO A 75 -15.85 -9.11 -36.76
C PRO A 75 -15.91 -7.77 -36.02
N LYS A 76 -16.98 -6.99 -36.30
CA LYS A 76 -17.25 -5.75 -35.58
C LYS A 76 -17.83 -6.05 -34.21
N MET A 77 -17.36 -5.36 -33.17
CA MET A 77 -17.89 -5.49 -31.83
C MET A 77 -19.26 -4.83 -31.70
N THR A 78 -20.08 -5.31 -30.78
CA THR A 78 -21.42 -4.81 -30.51
C THR A 78 -21.35 -3.59 -29.58
N ALA A 79 -21.97 -2.49 -29.95
CA ALA A 79 -22.02 -1.28 -29.14
C ALA A 79 -22.81 -1.47 -27.85
N GLU A 80 -22.33 -0.88 -26.77
CA GLU A 80 -22.94 -0.77 -25.46
C GLU A 80 -23.02 0.71 -25.03
N ILE A 81 -23.43 0.95 -23.80
CA ILE A 81 -23.41 2.30 -23.19
C ILE A 81 -22.01 2.79 -22.92
N ASN A 82 -21.83 4.08 -22.70
CA ASN A 82 -20.57 4.71 -22.25
C ASN A 82 -19.35 4.42 -23.15
N ASN A 83 -19.55 4.28 -24.45
CA ASN A 83 -18.50 3.98 -25.43
C ASN A 83 -17.81 2.63 -25.23
N PHE A 84 -18.44 1.69 -24.55
CA PHE A 84 -17.99 0.32 -24.53
C PHE A 84 -18.55 -0.48 -25.70
N TYR A 85 -17.78 -1.48 -26.14
CA TYR A 85 -18.10 -2.40 -27.22
C TYR A 85 -17.79 -3.82 -26.79
N LYS A 86 -18.77 -4.72 -26.95
CA LYS A 86 -18.73 -6.09 -26.43
C LYS A 86 -18.41 -7.10 -27.51
N TYR A 87 -17.63 -8.11 -27.15
CA TYR A 87 -17.46 -9.34 -27.90
C TYR A 87 -17.36 -10.54 -26.97
N THR A 88 -18.03 -11.65 -27.32
CA THR A 88 -18.00 -12.90 -26.57
C THR A 88 -17.34 -14.00 -27.38
N PHE A 89 -16.33 -14.64 -26.81
CA PHE A 89 -15.66 -15.83 -27.34
C PHE A 89 -16.26 -17.06 -26.64
N PRO A 90 -17.19 -17.79 -27.28
CA PRO A 90 -17.80 -18.94 -26.63
C PRO A 90 -16.86 -20.13 -26.60
N SER A 91 -16.92 -20.91 -25.50
CA SER A 91 -16.21 -22.18 -25.39
C SER A 91 -14.68 -22.11 -25.43
N VAL A 92 -14.09 -20.96 -25.11
CA VAL A 92 -12.64 -20.80 -24.96
C VAL A 92 -12.28 -20.38 -23.52
N THR A 93 -11.14 -20.85 -23.05
CA THR A 93 -10.62 -20.53 -21.73
C THR A 93 -9.43 -19.58 -21.78
N LYS A 94 -8.88 -19.36 -22.95
CA LYS A 94 -7.83 -18.37 -23.26
C LYS A 94 -7.98 -17.90 -24.70
N VAL A 95 -7.72 -16.64 -24.98
CA VAL A 95 -7.67 -16.07 -26.34
C VAL A 95 -6.70 -14.90 -26.40
N ASN A 96 -5.93 -14.83 -27.49
CA ASN A 96 -5.17 -13.64 -27.85
C ASN A 96 -6.01 -12.84 -28.87
N PHE A 97 -6.05 -11.55 -28.74
CA PHE A 97 -6.79 -10.68 -29.66
C PHE A 97 -6.17 -9.27 -29.70
N MET A 98 -6.56 -8.52 -30.72
CA MET A 98 -6.33 -7.08 -30.80
C MET A 98 -7.61 -6.40 -31.37
N THR A 99 -7.78 -5.14 -31.05
CA THR A 99 -8.79 -4.31 -31.66
C THR A 99 -8.25 -3.63 -32.92
N VAL A 100 -9.13 -3.39 -33.88
CA VAL A 100 -8.82 -2.62 -35.09
C VAL A 100 -9.89 -1.55 -35.26
N THR A 101 -9.49 -0.29 -35.06
CA THR A 101 -10.39 0.87 -35.16
C THR A 101 -9.93 1.78 -36.28
N ASN A 102 -10.79 2.10 -37.21
CA ASN A 102 -10.48 2.96 -38.36
C ASN A 102 -9.21 2.52 -39.14
N GLY A 103 -8.96 1.20 -39.21
CA GLY A 103 -7.80 0.61 -39.88
C GLY A 103 -6.51 0.64 -39.07
N LYS A 104 -6.52 1.20 -37.87
CA LYS A 104 -5.37 1.17 -36.93
C LYS A 104 -5.48 -0.04 -36.02
N GLN A 105 -4.37 -0.73 -35.81
CA GLN A 105 -4.25 -1.83 -34.86
C GLN A 105 -4.02 -1.29 -33.45
N GLY A 106 -4.76 -1.84 -32.47
CA GLY A 106 -4.47 -1.67 -31.05
C GLY A 106 -3.43 -2.66 -30.55
N GLU A 107 -3.25 -2.70 -29.26
CA GLU A 107 -2.32 -3.62 -28.60
C GLU A 107 -2.75 -5.08 -28.71
N GLU A 108 -1.79 -5.99 -28.64
CA GLU A 108 -2.06 -7.41 -28.47
C GLU A 108 -2.45 -7.71 -27.04
N LEU A 109 -3.67 -8.19 -26.86
CA LEU A 109 -4.27 -8.48 -25.55
C LEU A 109 -4.51 -9.98 -25.41
N THR A 110 -4.40 -10.45 -24.17
CA THR A 110 -4.75 -11.84 -23.83
C THR A 110 -5.66 -11.87 -22.63
N ARG A 111 -6.75 -12.64 -22.73
CA ARG A 111 -7.64 -12.89 -21.55
C ARG A 111 -7.94 -14.36 -21.36
N MET A 112 -8.20 -14.67 -20.09
CA MET A 112 -8.67 -15.96 -19.62
C MET A 112 -10.20 -15.93 -19.44
N THR A 113 -10.81 -17.05 -19.11
CA THR A 113 -12.26 -17.17 -18.83
C THR A 113 -12.75 -16.07 -17.89
N GLY A 114 -13.90 -15.49 -18.26
CA GLY A 114 -14.51 -14.41 -17.47
C GLY A 114 -15.13 -13.32 -18.31
N GLU A 115 -15.66 -12.31 -17.65
CA GLU A 115 -16.22 -11.10 -18.25
C GLU A 115 -15.37 -9.91 -17.81
N TRP A 116 -14.81 -9.16 -18.78
CA TRP A 116 -13.73 -8.22 -18.57
C TRP A 116 -13.97 -6.91 -19.30
N TRP A 117 -13.69 -5.78 -18.64
CA TRP A 117 -13.68 -4.44 -19.22
C TRP A 117 -12.26 -3.94 -19.40
N TYR A 118 -11.98 -3.33 -20.55
CA TYR A 118 -10.66 -2.75 -20.86
C TYR A 118 -10.79 -1.27 -21.21
N LYS A 119 -10.14 -0.42 -20.44
CA LYS A 119 -10.15 1.04 -20.61
C LYS A 119 -8.82 1.63 -20.16
N LYS A 120 -8.21 2.48 -20.99
CA LYS A 120 -6.95 3.18 -20.68
C LYS A 120 -5.87 2.22 -20.15
N ASN A 121 -5.62 1.15 -20.89
CA ASN A 121 -4.62 0.11 -20.58
C ASN A 121 -4.79 -0.54 -19.20
N LYS A 122 -6.00 -0.56 -18.67
CA LYS A 122 -6.38 -1.26 -17.44
C LYS A 122 -7.51 -2.24 -17.68
N TRP A 123 -7.43 -3.37 -17.02
CA TRP A 123 -8.49 -4.36 -16.97
C TRP A 123 -9.31 -4.21 -15.70
N TYR A 124 -10.60 -4.47 -15.80
CA TYR A 124 -11.54 -4.47 -14.68
C TYR A 124 -12.42 -5.72 -14.77
N ASN A 125 -12.81 -6.26 -13.62
CA ASN A 125 -13.77 -7.37 -13.51
C ASN A 125 -15.24 -6.91 -13.50
N HIS A 126 -15.49 -5.61 -13.64
CA HIS A 126 -16.81 -4.96 -13.66
C HIS A 126 -16.77 -3.74 -14.59
N ASP A 127 -17.94 -3.16 -14.89
CA ASP A 127 -18.02 -1.90 -15.63
C ASP A 127 -17.38 -0.75 -14.83
N PRO A 128 -16.23 -0.20 -15.26
CA PRO A 128 -15.56 0.87 -14.54
C PRO A 128 -16.32 2.22 -14.56
N GLY A 129 -17.42 2.32 -15.29
CA GLY A 129 -18.35 3.44 -15.21
C GLY A 129 -19.34 3.34 -14.04
N GLN A 130 -19.38 2.20 -13.34
CA GLN A 130 -20.19 1.99 -12.15
C GLN A 130 -19.30 2.05 -10.91
N ILE A 131 -19.73 2.81 -9.89
CA ILE A 131 -19.05 2.84 -8.59
C ILE A 131 -19.34 1.51 -7.89
N THR A 132 -18.31 0.74 -7.63
CA THR A 132 -18.41 -0.51 -6.90
C THR A 132 -18.10 -0.24 -5.43
N GLU A 133 -19.01 -0.60 -4.53
CA GLU A 133 -18.77 -0.58 -3.09
C GLU A 133 -18.01 -1.88 -2.70
N TRP A 134 -16.74 -1.73 -2.31
CA TRP A 134 -15.93 -2.81 -1.80
C TRP A 134 -16.13 -2.96 -0.29
N ASP A 135 -16.18 -4.20 0.21
CA ASP A 135 -16.31 -4.47 1.65
C ASP A 135 -14.94 -4.42 2.34
N ARG A 136 -14.36 -3.21 2.40
CA ARG A 136 -13.09 -2.96 3.08
C ARG A 136 -13.21 -3.11 4.58
N THR A 137 -12.21 -3.73 5.17
CA THR A 137 -12.05 -3.82 6.62
C THR A 137 -11.35 -2.58 7.18
N ASP A 138 -11.44 -2.37 8.50
CA ASP A 138 -10.64 -1.36 9.20
C ASP A 138 -9.16 -1.80 9.17
N LEU A 139 -8.28 -1.04 8.52
CA LEU A 139 -6.87 -1.41 8.33
C LEU A 139 -6.12 -1.66 9.66
N ARG A 140 -6.61 -1.13 10.79
CA ARG A 140 -6.06 -1.44 12.12
C ARG A 140 -6.24 -2.90 12.53
N GLU A 141 -7.15 -3.63 11.90
CA GLU A 141 -7.33 -5.08 12.11
C GLU A 141 -6.24 -5.90 11.42
N ASP A 142 -5.53 -5.29 10.47
CA ASP A 142 -4.51 -5.95 9.66
C ASP A 142 -3.10 -5.87 10.26
N SER A 143 -2.24 -6.68 9.71
CA SER A 143 -0.80 -6.52 9.69
C SER A 143 -0.33 -6.52 8.24
N ILE A 144 0.66 -5.70 7.94
CA ILE A 144 1.07 -5.39 6.58
C ILE A 144 2.37 -6.13 6.22
N TYR A 145 2.37 -6.84 5.10
CA TYR A 145 3.57 -7.37 4.47
C TYR A 145 3.95 -6.49 3.28
N PHE A 146 5.06 -5.78 3.38
CA PHE A 146 5.50 -4.83 2.37
C PHE A 146 6.37 -5.53 1.32
N VAL A 147 5.94 -5.45 0.06
CA VAL A 147 6.56 -6.10 -1.09
C VAL A 147 7.08 -5.07 -2.08
N MET A 148 8.32 -5.20 -2.50
CA MET A 148 8.80 -4.65 -3.75
C MET A 148 8.55 -5.70 -4.84
N THR A 149 7.53 -5.49 -5.65
CA THR A 149 7.01 -6.52 -6.60
C THR A 149 8.09 -7.10 -7.48
N THR A 150 8.93 -6.25 -8.07
CA THR A 150 10.04 -6.66 -8.96
C THR A 150 11.10 -7.53 -8.29
N ARG A 151 11.16 -7.53 -6.96
CA ARG A 151 12.20 -8.22 -6.20
C ARG A 151 11.66 -9.40 -5.36
N PHE A 152 10.34 -9.67 -5.42
CA PHE A 152 9.70 -10.64 -4.54
C PHE A 152 9.68 -12.06 -5.12
N PHE A 153 8.97 -12.31 -6.20
CA PHE A 153 8.89 -13.62 -6.85
C PHE A 153 8.61 -13.51 -8.34
N ASP A 154 9.38 -14.23 -9.14
CA ASP A 154 9.30 -14.30 -10.59
C ASP A 154 8.30 -15.40 -11.01
N GLY A 155 7.14 -15.00 -11.48
CA GLY A 155 6.08 -15.89 -11.94
C GLY A 155 6.08 -16.12 -13.45
N ASP A 156 6.67 -15.20 -14.21
CA ASP A 156 6.75 -15.28 -15.67
C ASP A 156 8.11 -14.79 -16.19
N LYS A 157 9.03 -15.71 -16.40
CA LYS A 157 10.38 -15.41 -16.89
C LYS A 157 10.42 -14.71 -18.27
N ASN A 158 9.28 -14.64 -18.97
CA ASN A 158 9.22 -13.99 -20.27
C ASN A 158 9.00 -12.47 -20.19
N ASN A 159 8.64 -11.94 -19.02
CA ASN A 159 8.49 -10.49 -18.80
C ASN A 159 9.68 -9.86 -18.06
N ASN A 160 10.73 -10.61 -17.77
CA ASN A 160 11.93 -10.11 -17.11
C ASN A 160 12.68 -9.10 -18.01
N VAL A 161 13.09 -7.97 -17.42
CA VAL A 161 13.79 -6.90 -18.12
C VAL A 161 15.00 -6.44 -17.32
N HIS A 162 16.18 -6.44 -17.97
CA HIS A 162 17.39 -5.80 -17.44
C HIS A 162 17.28 -4.28 -17.53
N CYS A 163 17.91 -3.58 -16.59
CA CYS A 163 18.01 -2.13 -16.65
C CYS A 163 19.02 -1.69 -17.69
N TRP A 164 18.62 -0.84 -18.63
CA TRP A 164 19.56 -0.24 -19.60
C TRP A 164 20.43 0.87 -19.00
N ASP A 165 20.03 1.41 -17.89
CA ASP A 165 20.69 2.46 -17.09
C ASP A 165 21.42 1.90 -15.84
N ASP A 166 21.44 0.59 -15.64
CA ASP A 166 22.22 -0.11 -14.63
C ASP A 166 23.64 -0.44 -15.14
N SER A 167 24.63 -0.37 -14.29
CA SER A 167 26.02 -0.76 -14.59
C SER A 167 26.16 -2.21 -15.08
N ASN A 168 25.20 -3.08 -14.80
CA ASN A 168 25.15 -4.49 -15.21
C ASN A 168 24.21 -4.75 -16.39
N ALA A 169 23.57 -3.74 -16.96
CA ALA A 169 22.56 -3.89 -18.01
C ALA A 169 23.05 -4.66 -19.26
N GLY A 170 24.36 -4.58 -19.57
CA GLY A 170 24.97 -5.30 -20.67
C GLY A 170 25.29 -6.77 -20.39
N ASN A 171 25.11 -7.26 -19.18
CA ASN A 171 25.37 -8.64 -18.80
C ASN A 171 24.07 -9.44 -18.73
N PRO A 172 23.77 -10.33 -19.71
CA PRO A 172 22.55 -11.13 -19.72
C PRO A 172 22.45 -12.13 -18.55
N ASP A 173 23.58 -12.46 -17.91
CA ASP A 173 23.63 -13.36 -16.76
C ASP A 173 23.45 -12.60 -15.43
N SER A 174 23.37 -11.27 -15.44
CA SER A 174 23.09 -10.48 -14.25
C SER A 174 21.63 -10.61 -13.83
N ASP A 175 21.37 -10.37 -12.53
CA ASP A 175 20.00 -10.35 -11.97
C ASP A 175 19.17 -9.23 -12.63
N PRO A 176 18.07 -9.55 -13.36
CA PRO A 176 17.25 -8.51 -13.97
C PRO A 176 16.55 -7.67 -12.90
N ALA A 177 16.60 -6.36 -13.03
CA ALA A 177 15.95 -5.46 -12.06
C ALA A 177 14.43 -5.68 -12.03
N TRP A 178 13.81 -5.83 -13.18
CA TRP A 178 12.41 -6.24 -13.35
C TRP A 178 12.35 -7.77 -13.46
N ARG A 179 12.27 -8.45 -12.33
CA ARG A 179 12.27 -9.91 -12.24
C ARG A 179 10.98 -10.45 -11.64
N GLY A 180 10.57 -9.94 -10.47
CA GLY A 180 9.29 -10.27 -9.87
C GLY A 180 8.12 -9.58 -10.58
N ASP A 181 6.94 -10.20 -10.53
CA ASP A 181 5.75 -9.76 -11.26
C ASP A 181 4.46 -10.11 -10.50
N PHE A 182 3.31 -9.67 -11.02
CA PHE A 182 2.01 -9.97 -10.39
C PHE A 182 1.67 -11.45 -10.40
N LYS A 183 2.09 -12.20 -11.42
CA LYS A 183 1.90 -13.65 -11.45
C LYS A 183 2.66 -14.34 -10.34
N GLY A 184 3.88 -13.91 -10.09
CA GLY A 184 4.68 -14.41 -8.98
C GLY A 184 4.07 -14.06 -7.63
N LEU A 185 3.59 -12.84 -7.47
CA LEU A 185 2.92 -12.42 -6.24
C LEU A 185 1.64 -13.21 -6.00
N ILE A 186 0.80 -13.41 -7.03
CA ILE A 186 -0.41 -14.26 -6.95
C ILE A 186 -0.04 -15.68 -6.49
N GLN A 187 1.02 -16.27 -7.04
CA GLN A 187 1.50 -17.62 -6.64
C GLN A 187 1.97 -17.69 -5.19
N LYS A 188 2.37 -16.56 -4.60
CA LYS A 188 2.93 -16.47 -3.23
C LYS A 188 2.01 -15.78 -2.21
N LEU A 189 0.76 -15.49 -2.56
CA LEU A 189 -0.24 -14.99 -1.59
C LEU A 189 -0.40 -15.96 -0.40
N ASP A 190 -0.38 -17.26 -0.66
CA ASP A 190 -0.45 -18.26 0.40
C ASP A 190 0.78 -18.29 1.31
N TYR A 191 1.96 -17.87 0.84
CA TYR A 191 3.14 -17.64 1.68
C TYR A 191 2.90 -16.51 2.68
N ILE A 192 2.39 -15.37 2.20
CA ILE A 192 2.09 -14.20 3.03
C ILE A 192 0.99 -14.55 4.05
N LYS A 193 -0.06 -15.26 3.61
CA LYS A 193 -1.13 -15.76 4.49
C LYS A 193 -0.62 -16.79 5.50
N ALA A 194 0.35 -17.63 5.14
CA ALA A 194 0.99 -18.59 6.04
C ALA A 194 1.80 -17.91 7.15
N LEU A 195 2.41 -16.75 6.88
CA LEU A 195 3.01 -15.89 7.90
C LEU A 195 1.96 -15.19 8.78
N GLY A 196 0.69 -15.14 8.35
CA GLY A 196 -0.44 -14.58 9.08
C GLY A 196 -0.81 -13.15 8.71
N PHE A 197 -0.17 -12.54 7.70
CA PHE A 197 -0.47 -11.20 7.24
C PHE A 197 -1.77 -11.15 6.43
N SER A 198 -2.48 -10.03 6.55
CA SER A 198 -3.77 -9.80 5.90
C SER A 198 -3.82 -8.54 5.04
N ALA A 199 -2.75 -7.78 4.95
CA ALA A 199 -2.61 -6.69 3.99
C ALA A 199 -1.24 -6.77 3.30
N ILE A 200 -1.22 -6.40 2.02
CA ILE A 200 -0.02 -6.39 1.18
C ILE A 200 0.22 -4.97 0.71
N TRP A 201 1.35 -4.39 1.11
CA TRP A 201 1.78 -3.09 0.61
C TRP A 201 2.67 -3.30 -0.61
N LEU A 202 2.29 -2.72 -1.74
CA LEU A 202 3.02 -2.77 -3.02
C LEU A 202 3.71 -1.44 -3.29
N THR A 203 4.96 -1.49 -3.78
CA THR A 203 5.59 -0.33 -4.45
C THR A 203 4.72 0.14 -5.62
N PRO A 204 4.88 1.39 -6.12
CA PRO A 204 4.02 1.92 -7.17
C PRO A 204 3.95 0.99 -8.39
N VAL A 205 2.75 0.79 -8.89
CA VAL A 205 2.47 -0.13 -10.01
C VAL A 205 2.39 0.58 -11.37
N VAL A 206 2.47 1.91 -11.36
CA VAL A 206 2.30 2.77 -12.53
C VAL A 206 3.47 2.68 -13.51
N THR A 207 3.25 3.08 -14.76
CA THR A 207 4.28 3.00 -15.81
C THR A 207 5.44 3.95 -15.52
N ASN A 208 6.66 3.40 -15.52
CA ASN A 208 7.92 4.12 -15.35
C ASN A 208 8.72 4.17 -16.66
N GLY A 209 9.50 5.25 -16.85
CA GLY A 209 10.27 5.47 -18.08
C GLY A 209 11.53 4.64 -18.15
N GLY A 210 12.38 4.71 -17.13
CA GLY A 210 13.69 4.08 -17.07
C GLY A 210 13.65 2.58 -16.82
N GLY A 211 14.78 1.95 -17.05
CA GLY A 211 14.99 0.53 -16.75
C GLY A 211 15.30 0.31 -15.28
N TYR A 212 16.10 1.19 -14.68
CA TYR A 212 16.45 1.13 -13.26
C TYR A 212 15.31 1.60 -12.35
N ASP A 213 14.21 2.16 -12.90
CA ASP A 213 13.01 2.56 -12.14
C ASP A 213 12.17 1.36 -11.64
N TYR A 214 12.80 0.21 -11.45
CA TYR A 214 12.18 -1.05 -11.00
C TYR A 214 11.41 -0.91 -9.68
N HIS A 215 11.72 0.11 -8.89
CA HIS A 215 11.04 0.42 -7.65
C HIS A 215 9.69 1.14 -7.84
N GLY A 216 9.43 1.71 -9.04
CA GLY A 216 8.13 2.28 -9.41
C GLY A 216 7.92 3.76 -9.09
N TYR A 217 8.86 4.45 -8.43
CA TYR A 217 8.67 5.82 -7.93
C TYR A 217 8.89 6.93 -8.97
N HIS A 218 9.44 6.62 -10.14
CA HIS A 218 9.70 7.58 -11.20
C HIS A 218 8.68 7.46 -12.33
N SER A 219 7.43 7.77 -12.02
CA SER A 219 6.31 7.63 -12.94
C SER A 219 6.52 8.42 -14.23
N MET A 220 6.16 7.78 -15.36
CA MET A 220 5.99 8.37 -16.68
C MET A 220 4.51 8.44 -17.10
N ASP A 221 3.69 7.53 -16.59
CA ASP A 221 2.24 7.52 -16.80
C ASP A 221 1.54 6.93 -15.59
N MET A 222 0.95 7.79 -14.78
CA MET A 222 0.23 7.40 -13.57
C MET A 222 -1.10 6.72 -13.86
N SER A 223 -1.64 6.91 -15.07
CA SER A 223 -2.93 6.38 -15.46
C SER A 223 -2.89 4.93 -15.94
N THR A 224 -1.70 4.37 -16.15
CA THR A 224 -1.50 3.00 -16.65
C THR A 224 -0.65 2.17 -15.70
N VAL A 225 -0.89 0.85 -15.70
CA VAL A 225 -0.03 -0.12 -15.00
C VAL A 225 1.16 -0.44 -15.88
N ASP A 226 2.35 -0.59 -15.27
CA ASP A 226 3.55 -0.92 -16.03
C ASP A 226 3.48 -2.36 -16.56
N VAL A 227 3.63 -2.49 -17.86
CA VAL A 227 3.51 -3.78 -18.57
C VAL A 227 4.50 -4.83 -18.09
N ARG A 228 5.61 -4.41 -17.47
CA ARG A 228 6.63 -5.32 -16.94
C ARG A 228 6.17 -6.07 -15.68
N TYR A 229 5.10 -5.63 -15.05
CA TYR A 229 4.46 -6.38 -13.94
C TYR A 229 3.43 -7.41 -14.43
N GLU A 230 2.90 -7.24 -15.65
CA GLU A 230 1.73 -7.96 -16.09
C GLU A 230 2.07 -9.13 -17.03
N SER A 231 1.23 -10.13 -16.98
CA SER A 231 1.22 -11.23 -17.96
C SER A 231 -0.20 -11.78 -18.13
N ALA A 232 -0.39 -12.67 -19.08
CA ALA A 232 -1.69 -13.23 -19.39
C ALA A 232 -2.33 -13.92 -18.16
N GLY A 233 -3.48 -13.40 -17.71
CA GLY A 233 -4.19 -13.88 -16.53
C GLY A 233 -3.52 -13.50 -15.19
N ALA A 234 -2.65 -12.51 -15.21
CA ALA A 234 -2.00 -11.93 -14.04
C ALA A 234 -1.80 -10.43 -14.25
N THR A 235 -2.88 -9.71 -14.46
CA THR A 235 -2.94 -8.24 -14.47
C THR A 235 -3.08 -7.71 -13.06
N TYR A 236 -3.04 -6.40 -12.89
CA TYR A 236 -3.23 -5.80 -11.57
C TYR A 236 -4.60 -6.12 -10.98
N GLN A 237 -5.67 -6.14 -11.82
CA GLN A 237 -6.99 -6.57 -11.36
C GLN A 237 -7.00 -8.03 -10.91
N ASP A 238 -6.33 -8.93 -11.66
CA ASP A 238 -6.23 -10.34 -11.27
C ASP A 238 -5.52 -10.52 -9.91
N LEU A 239 -4.52 -9.67 -9.60
CA LEU A 239 -3.85 -9.67 -8.30
C LEU A 239 -4.78 -9.19 -7.18
N ILE A 240 -5.52 -8.10 -7.39
CA ILE A 240 -6.48 -7.57 -6.41
C ILE A 240 -7.55 -8.65 -6.11
N ASP A 241 -8.13 -9.23 -7.14
CA ASP A 241 -9.15 -10.29 -6.99
C ASP A 241 -8.60 -11.50 -6.23
N ALA A 242 -7.39 -11.96 -6.59
CA ALA A 242 -6.76 -13.10 -5.94
C ALA A 242 -6.41 -12.83 -4.46
N ALA A 243 -6.07 -11.58 -4.10
CA ALA A 243 -5.83 -11.18 -2.71
C ALA A 243 -7.15 -11.16 -1.93
N HIS A 244 -8.20 -10.55 -2.49
CA HIS A 244 -9.53 -10.50 -1.87
C HIS A 244 -10.15 -11.89 -1.68
N ASP A 245 -9.97 -12.81 -2.63
CA ASP A 245 -10.38 -14.20 -2.50
C ASP A 245 -9.72 -14.93 -1.31
N LYS A 246 -8.61 -14.38 -0.82
CA LYS A 246 -7.88 -14.89 0.34
C LYS A 246 -8.09 -14.04 1.61
N ASP A 247 -9.06 -13.15 1.63
CA ASP A 247 -9.31 -12.19 2.72
C ASP A 247 -8.09 -11.28 3.01
N MET A 248 -7.38 -10.87 1.97
CA MET A 248 -6.21 -10.01 2.07
C MET A 248 -6.46 -8.68 1.35
N ASN A 249 -6.06 -7.57 1.99
CA ASN A 249 -6.20 -6.21 1.47
C ASN A 249 -4.97 -5.79 0.65
N ILE A 250 -5.17 -4.94 -0.35
CA ILE A 250 -4.11 -4.32 -1.14
C ILE A 250 -3.91 -2.86 -0.72
N VAL A 251 -2.69 -2.53 -0.29
CA VAL A 251 -2.22 -1.18 -0.01
C VAL A 251 -1.31 -0.75 -1.17
N GLN A 252 -1.78 0.17 -1.99
CA GLN A 252 -1.03 0.69 -3.13
C GLN A 252 -0.23 1.92 -2.72
N VAL A 253 1.05 1.99 -3.13
CA VAL A 253 1.81 3.24 -3.06
C VAL A 253 1.34 4.18 -4.17
N VAL A 254 1.07 5.42 -3.78
CA VAL A 254 0.72 6.51 -4.69
C VAL A 254 1.72 7.64 -4.56
N VAL A 255 2.10 8.23 -5.69
CA VAL A 255 3.05 9.34 -5.76
C VAL A 255 2.32 10.54 -6.35
N TRP A 256 1.91 11.50 -5.50
CA TRP A 256 1.23 12.71 -5.96
C TRP A 256 2.18 13.91 -6.11
N ASN A 257 3.35 13.83 -5.48
CA ASN A 257 4.28 14.94 -5.43
C ASN A 257 5.04 15.17 -6.74
N HIS A 258 5.45 14.11 -7.42
CA HIS A 258 6.40 14.22 -8.53
C HIS A 258 6.18 13.18 -9.63
N THR A 259 6.83 13.42 -10.77
CA THR A 259 7.03 12.42 -11.84
C THR A 259 8.51 12.10 -11.96
N GLY A 260 8.85 11.07 -12.71
CA GLY A 260 10.20 10.86 -13.21
C GLY A 260 10.60 11.92 -14.24
N ASN A 261 11.83 11.84 -14.74
CA ASN A 261 12.39 12.83 -15.69
C ASN A 261 11.78 12.79 -17.11
N TRP A 262 10.91 11.83 -17.40
CA TRP A 262 10.14 11.77 -18.64
C TRP A 262 8.82 12.55 -18.58
N GLY A 263 8.44 13.09 -17.41
CA GLY A 263 7.15 13.72 -17.19
C GLY A 263 6.00 12.71 -17.22
N ASP A 264 4.78 13.19 -16.98
CA ASP A 264 3.59 12.35 -17.11
C ASP A 264 3.01 12.44 -18.52
N ALA A 265 2.63 11.28 -19.09
CA ALA A 265 2.13 11.17 -20.46
C ALA A 265 0.87 12.00 -20.74
N THR A 266 0.07 12.30 -19.71
CA THR A 266 -1.13 13.16 -19.82
C THR A 266 -0.80 14.64 -19.63
N LEU A 267 0.01 14.96 -18.62
CA LEU A 267 0.31 16.35 -18.27
C LEU A 267 1.40 16.96 -19.16
N CYS A 268 2.43 16.17 -19.47
CA CYS A 268 3.60 16.60 -20.23
C CYS A 268 4.12 15.50 -21.14
N PRO A 269 3.43 15.17 -22.23
CA PRO A 269 3.82 14.07 -23.11
C PRO A 269 5.10 14.44 -23.89
N MET A 270 6.21 13.75 -23.56
CA MET A 270 7.50 13.91 -24.24
C MET A 270 7.86 12.73 -25.14
N ALA A 271 7.52 11.53 -24.71
CA ALA A 271 7.85 10.29 -25.40
C ALA A 271 6.78 9.22 -25.21
N THR A 272 6.82 8.22 -26.06
CA THR A 272 6.06 6.98 -25.92
C THR A 272 7.02 5.79 -25.82
N LYS A 273 6.62 4.70 -25.18
CA LYS A 273 7.33 3.43 -25.20
C LYS A 273 6.91 2.62 -26.43
N GLU A 274 7.85 2.31 -27.30
CA GLU A 274 7.63 1.46 -28.48
C GLU A 274 8.48 0.20 -28.36
N TYR A 275 7.85 -0.96 -28.36
CA TYR A 275 8.51 -2.25 -28.27
C TYR A 275 7.72 -3.34 -29.03
N THR A 276 8.42 -4.35 -29.52
CA THR A 276 7.79 -5.54 -30.14
C THR A 276 7.74 -6.72 -29.18
N LYS A 277 8.64 -6.74 -28.20
CA LYS A 277 8.67 -7.69 -27.08
C LYS A 277 9.10 -6.96 -25.83
N ILE A 278 8.68 -7.45 -24.68
CA ILE A 278 8.91 -6.80 -23.39
C ILE A 278 10.39 -6.51 -23.09
N GLN A 279 11.31 -7.39 -23.57
CA GLN A 279 12.76 -7.23 -23.40
C GLN A 279 13.33 -6.02 -24.17
N ASP A 280 12.62 -5.48 -25.15
CA ASP A 280 13.04 -4.28 -25.87
C ASP A 280 13.08 -3.06 -24.92
N LEU A 281 12.31 -3.11 -23.81
CA LEU A 281 12.32 -2.10 -22.76
C LEU A 281 13.65 -2.02 -22.00
N ALA A 282 14.54 -3.00 -22.15
CA ALA A 282 15.93 -2.94 -21.69
C ALA A 282 16.80 -1.98 -22.50
N SER A 283 16.28 -1.37 -23.56
CA SER A 283 17.01 -0.44 -24.41
C SER A 283 16.41 0.96 -24.37
N PRO A 284 17.24 2.02 -24.29
CA PRO A 284 16.74 3.39 -24.41
C PRO A 284 16.07 3.68 -25.76
N LYS A 285 16.32 2.85 -26.78
CA LYS A 285 15.69 2.95 -28.10
C LYS A 285 14.19 2.65 -28.08
N SER A 286 13.68 2.04 -27.01
CA SER A 286 12.24 1.87 -26.80
C SER A 286 11.51 3.20 -26.51
N MET A 287 12.25 4.23 -26.07
CA MET A 287 11.71 5.56 -25.84
C MET A 287 11.71 6.35 -27.14
N LYS A 288 10.52 6.65 -27.67
CA LYS A 288 10.34 7.41 -28.90
C LYS A 288 9.78 8.79 -28.60
N LEU A 289 10.50 9.83 -29.03
CA LEU A 289 9.99 11.18 -28.90
C LEU A 289 8.70 11.34 -29.69
N ILE A 290 7.75 12.04 -29.11
CA ILE A 290 6.56 12.49 -29.80
C ILE A 290 6.98 13.57 -30.79
N PRO A 291 6.79 13.39 -32.11
CA PRO A 291 7.40 14.25 -33.14
C PRO A 291 7.07 15.74 -33.00
N ASP A 292 5.84 16.05 -32.61
CA ASP A 292 5.36 17.41 -32.38
C ASP A 292 5.36 17.81 -30.90
N GLY A 293 5.98 17.00 -30.01
CA GLY A 293 6.11 17.27 -28.59
C GLY A 293 7.12 18.37 -28.29
N GLU A 294 7.02 18.96 -27.11
CA GLU A 294 7.89 20.08 -26.69
C GLU A 294 9.38 19.71 -26.65
N LEU A 295 9.70 18.46 -26.25
CA LEU A 295 11.08 17.99 -26.22
C LEU A 295 11.67 17.93 -27.63
N ALA A 296 10.96 17.34 -28.59
CA ALA A 296 11.43 17.24 -29.99
C ALA A 296 11.56 18.60 -30.65
N LYS A 297 10.62 19.53 -30.37
CA LYS A 297 10.68 20.91 -30.90
C LYS A 297 11.84 21.71 -30.31
N SER A 298 12.07 21.59 -29.01
CA SER A 298 13.10 22.37 -28.30
C SER A 298 14.50 21.81 -28.52
N TYR A 299 14.60 20.50 -28.73
CA TYR A 299 15.86 19.79 -28.95
C TYR A 299 15.80 18.93 -30.24
N PRO A 300 15.83 19.55 -31.44
CA PRO A 300 15.70 18.79 -32.72
C PRO A 300 16.78 17.75 -32.96
N ASN A 301 17.90 17.84 -32.25
CA ASN A 301 19.04 16.91 -32.32
C ASN A 301 19.11 15.99 -31.09
N TYR A 302 18.01 15.83 -30.33
CA TYR A 302 17.98 15.08 -29.06
C TYR A 302 18.62 13.70 -29.15
N ASP A 303 18.33 12.93 -30.19
CA ASP A 303 18.84 11.56 -30.38
C ASP A 303 20.38 11.50 -30.56
N ASN A 304 21.00 12.64 -30.87
CA ASN A 304 22.46 12.76 -31.05
C ASN A 304 23.17 13.33 -29.82
N LEU A 305 22.41 13.69 -28.77
CA LEU A 305 22.98 14.18 -27.51
C LEU A 305 23.58 13.02 -26.71
N SER A 306 24.56 13.32 -25.86
CA SER A 306 25.01 12.36 -24.84
C SER A 306 23.89 12.05 -23.85
N GLY A 307 23.97 10.94 -23.13
CA GLY A 307 22.97 10.54 -22.14
C GLY A 307 22.70 11.63 -21.09
N ASP A 308 23.77 12.27 -20.57
CA ASP A 308 23.62 13.38 -19.61
C ASP A 308 22.95 14.60 -20.22
N ALA A 309 23.26 14.93 -21.49
CA ALA A 309 22.62 16.04 -22.18
C ALA A 309 21.15 15.75 -22.53
N GLN A 310 20.81 14.50 -22.85
CA GLN A 310 19.43 14.06 -23.03
C GLN A 310 18.65 14.17 -21.72
N PHE A 311 19.25 13.72 -20.62
CA PHE A 311 18.65 13.85 -19.28
C PHE A 311 18.39 15.32 -18.95
N GLN A 312 19.41 16.19 -19.12
CA GLN A 312 19.26 17.63 -18.88
C GLN A 312 18.18 18.26 -19.77
N ALA A 313 18.10 17.87 -21.05
CA ALA A 313 17.07 18.39 -21.96
C ALA A 313 15.65 18.05 -21.47
N ARG A 314 15.42 16.85 -20.94
CA ARG A 314 14.14 16.49 -20.34
C ARG A 314 13.84 17.35 -19.09
N LEU A 315 14.82 17.50 -18.23
CA LEU A 315 14.68 18.32 -17.03
C LEU A 315 14.37 19.79 -17.37
N ASP A 316 15.02 20.35 -18.39
CA ASP A 316 14.80 21.71 -18.84
C ASP A 316 13.33 21.93 -19.27
N ILE A 317 12.73 20.95 -19.94
CA ILE A 317 11.31 21.01 -20.31
C ILE A 317 10.43 21.05 -19.07
N LEU A 318 10.65 20.15 -18.12
CA LEU A 318 9.84 20.05 -16.90
C LEU A 318 10.08 21.24 -15.94
N GLN A 319 11.27 21.80 -15.89
CA GLN A 319 11.62 22.96 -15.08
C GLN A 319 11.20 24.30 -15.68
N SER A 320 10.54 24.26 -16.83
CA SER A 320 10.04 25.49 -17.46
C SER A 320 11.09 26.43 -18.05
N ILE A 321 12.25 25.92 -18.45
CA ILE A 321 13.17 26.72 -19.29
C ILE A 321 12.46 27.13 -20.59
N HIS A 322 11.51 26.32 -21.04
CA HIS A 322 10.61 26.56 -22.17
C HIS A 322 9.18 26.86 -21.71
N SER A 323 9.01 27.50 -20.55
CA SER A 323 7.72 27.71 -19.90
C SER A 323 6.67 28.43 -20.77
N THR A 324 7.11 29.25 -21.70
CA THR A 324 6.22 29.95 -22.62
C THR A 324 5.51 29.00 -23.61
N THR A 325 6.12 27.88 -23.92
CA THR A 325 5.58 26.90 -24.86
C THR A 325 5.11 25.64 -24.15
N HIS A 326 5.86 25.16 -23.19
CA HIS A 326 5.67 23.89 -22.53
C HIS A 326 4.89 23.97 -21.22
N ASN A 327 5.44 24.58 -20.19
CA ASN A 327 4.81 24.66 -18.86
C ASN A 327 3.89 25.89 -18.71
N LYS A 328 3.35 26.40 -19.82
CA LYS A 328 2.40 27.54 -19.79
C LYS A 328 1.14 27.23 -18.98
N LYS A 329 0.84 25.97 -18.75
CA LYS A 329 -0.24 25.50 -17.88
C LYS A 329 0.17 25.36 -16.42
N GLU A 330 1.46 25.56 -16.12
CA GLU A 330 2.03 25.48 -14.78
C GLU A 330 1.74 24.14 -14.08
N TYR A 331 1.98 23.05 -14.79
CA TYR A 331 1.78 21.70 -14.24
C TYR A 331 2.92 21.23 -13.33
N TYR A 332 4.09 21.88 -13.42
CA TYR A 332 5.25 21.63 -12.58
C TYR A 332 5.65 22.90 -11.84
N HIS A 333 6.10 22.78 -10.60
CA HIS A 333 6.75 23.87 -9.90
C HIS A 333 8.08 24.20 -10.58
N ARG A 334 8.53 25.45 -10.45
CA ARG A 334 9.71 25.94 -11.16
C ARG A 334 10.99 25.84 -10.34
N GLU A 335 10.87 25.65 -9.05
CA GLU A 335 12.02 25.54 -8.18
C GLU A 335 12.75 24.20 -8.44
N THR A 336 14.08 24.26 -8.44
CA THR A 336 14.91 23.14 -8.86
C THR A 336 15.54 22.37 -7.70
N ALA A 337 15.59 22.96 -6.53
CA ALA A 337 16.16 22.35 -5.33
C ALA A 337 15.33 22.73 -4.11
N GLY A 338 15.12 21.77 -3.24
CA GLY A 338 14.51 21.99 -1.94
C GLY A 338 15.37 22.87 -1.06
N GLY A 339 14.75 23.51 -0.07
CA GLY A 339 15.43 24.08 1.08
C GLY A 339 16.07 22.99 1.93
N GLY A 340 16.46 23.30 3.14
CA GLY A 340 16.83 22.27 4.12
C GLY A 340 15.65 21.36 4.45
N TRP A 341 15.95 20.15 4.91
CA TRP A 341 14.96 19.17 5.30
C TRP A 341 13.93 19.73 6.30
N GLY A 342 12.65 19.61 5.99
CA GLY A 342 11.56 20.17 6.80
C GLY A 342 11.38 21.67 6.65
N GLN A 343 11.87 22.28 5.58
CA GLN A 343 11.69 23.70 5.26
C GLN A 343 10.55 23.92 4.25
N PRO A 344 9.95 25.13 4.21
CA PRO A 344 8.81 25.40 3.31
C PRO A 344 9.09 25.14 1.84
N LEU A 345 10.30 25.42 1.39
CA LEU A 345 10.69 25.26 -0.01
C LEU A 345 10.64 23.80 -0.45
N GLU A 346 10.80 22.88 0.47
CA GLU A 346 10.67 21.44 0.23
C GLU A 346 9.30 21.04 -0.38
N GLN A 347 8.27 21.84 -0.15
CA GLN A 347 6.91 21.60 -0.68
C GLN A 347 6.68 22.17 -2.09
N TYR A 348 7.66 22.84 -2.67
CA TYR A 348 7.55 23.52 -3.96
C TYR A 348 8.76 23.30 -4.86
N ALA A 349 9.59 22.34 -4.53
CA ALA A 349 10.83 22.07 -5.26
C ALA A 349 11.09 20.58 -5.39
N SER A 350 11.82 20.20 -6.42
CA SER A 350 12.21 18.82 -6.66
C SER A 350 13.02 18.25 -5.50
N ILE A 351 12.69 17.03 -5.08
CA ILE A 351 13.35 16.34 -3.97
C ILE A 351 14.75 15.89 -4.40
N GLU A 352 14.83 15.22 -5.53
CA GLU A 352 16.04 14.67 -6.14
C GLU A 352 16.18 15.15 -7.59
N GLY A 353 17.33 14.90 -8.18
CA GLY A 353 17.64 15.38 -9.52
C GLY A 353 16.65 14.97 -10.60
N ASP A 354 15.98 13.82 -10.47
CA ASP A 354 15.07 13.25 -11.44
C ASP A 354 13.60 13.16 -10.98
N CYS A 355 13.30 13.50 -9.72
CA CYS A 355 11.94 13.59 -9.18
C CYS A 355 11.38 15.00 -9.41
N ARG A 356 10.69 15.21 -10.52
CA ARG A 356 10.19 16.54 -10.88
C ARG A 356 8.88 16.90 -10.21
N ASP A 357 8.91 17.98 -9.45
CA ASP A 357 7.85 18.41 -8.57
C ASP A 357 6.63 18.89 -9.34
N LEU A 358 5.49 18.26 -9.13
CA LEU A 358 4.22 18.66 -9.72
C LEU A 358 3.64 19.86 -8.98
N ASN A 359 3.05 20.79 -9.72
CA ASN A 359 2.30 21.88 -9.12
C ASN A 359 0.95 21.36 -8.60
N THR A 360 1.01 20.79 -7.39
CA THR A 360 -0.14 20.15 -6.73
C THR A 360 -1.27 21.13 -6.40
N GLU A 361 -0.99 22.43 -6.37
CA GLU A 361 -1.95 23.54 -6.21
C GLU A 361 -2.73 23.82 -7.50
N ASN A 362 -2.27 23.28 -8.64
CA ASN A 362 -2.96 23.44 -9.91
C ASN A 362 -4.21 22.56 -9.97
N PRO A 363 -5.41 23.15 -10.22
CA PRO A 363 -6.66 22.38 -10.25
C PRO A 363 -6.70 21.28 -11.33
N GLU A 364 -6.03 21.48 -12.48
CA GLU A 364 -5.94 20.46 -13.53
C GLU A 364 -5.08 19.28 -13.08
N VAL A 365 -3.97 19.54 -12.40
CA VAL A 365 -3.10 18.53 -11.82
C VAL A 365 -3.81 17.76 -10.70
N ALA A 366 -4.43 18.49 -9.76
CA ALA A 366 -5.16 17.88 -8.65
C ALA A 366 -6.30 16.99 -9.17
N LYS A 367 -7.04 17.46 -10.18
CA LYS A 367 -8.10 16.66 -10.81
C LYS A 367 -7.54 15.43 -11.50
N PHE A 368 -6.48 15.55 -12.28
CA PHE A 368 -5.85 14.43 -12.97
C PHE A 368 -5.40 13.35 -11.97
N LEU A 369 -4.68 13.75 -10.92
CA LEU A 369 -4.17 12.84 -9.90
C LEU A 369 -5.32 12.14 -9.15
N THR A 370 -6.28 12.91 -8.66
CA THR A 370 -7.38 12.33 -7.89
C THR A 370 -8.27 11.41 -8.74
N ASP A 371 -8.61 11.80 -9.97
CA ASP A 371 -9.41 10.95 -10.86
C ASP A 371 -8.65 9.65 -11.22
N THR A 372 -7.36 9.75 -11.51
CA THR A 372 -6.50 8.60 -11.82
C THR A 372 -6.47 7.60 -10.67
N TYR A 373 -6.26 8.08 -9.44
CA TYR A 373 -6.17 7.18 -8.30
C TYR A 373 -7.54 6.70 -7.78
N LEU A 374 -8.63 7.42 -8.04
CA LEU A 374 -9.99 6.89 -7.83
C LEU A 374 -10.29 5.70 -8.76
N ASP A 375 -9.71 5.67 -9.97
CA ASP A 375 -9.82 4.49 -10.83
C ASP A 375 -9.21 3.24 -10.16
N TYR A 376 -8.06 3.37 -9.47
CA TYR A 376 -7.47 2.25 -8.71
C TYR A 376 -8.30 1.85 -7.48
N VAL A 377 -8.89 2.82 -6.79
CA VAL A 377 -9.85 2.53 -5.71
C VAL A 377 -11.04 1.75 -6.26
N ASN A 378 -11.52 2.11 -7.44
CA ASN A 378 -12.63 1.42 -8.12
C ASN A 378 -12.25 0.00 -8.58
N MET A 379 -10.97 -0.27 -8.87
CA MET A 379 -10.46 -1.62 -9.11
C MET A 379 -10.49 -2.52 -7.86
N GLY A 380 -10.60 -1.94 -6.67
CA GLY A 380 -10.63 -2.68 -5.40
C GLY A 380 -9.43 -2.44 -4.48
N VAL A 381 -8.56 -1.47 -4.78
CA VAL A 381 -7.49 -1.09 -3.85
C VAL A 381 -8.10 -0.64 -2.51
N ASP A 382 -7.56 -1.14 -1.41
CA ASP A 382 -8.16 -0.99 -0.07
C ASP A 382 -7.61 0.19 0.71
N ALA A 383 -6.36 0.57 0.45
CA ALA A 383 -5.70 1.69 1.13
C ALA A 383 -4.59 2.26 0.26
N PHE A 384 -4.21 3.52 0.54
CA PHE A 384 -3.03 4.14 -0.06
C PHE A 384 -1.93 4.39 0.97
N ARG A 385 -0.69 4.10 0.58
CA ARG A 385 0.50 4.71 1.15
C ARG A 385 0.88 5.89 0.28
N LEU A 386 0.73 7.11 0.79
CA LEU A 386 1.11 8.32 0.09
C LEU A 386 2.61 8.55 0.24
N ASP A 387 3.31 8.45 -0.87
CA ASP A 387 4.74 8.73 -0.97
C ASP A 387 4.99 10.22 -0.79
N THR A 388 6.09 10.56 -0.09
CA THR A 388 6.54 11.95 0.03
C THR A 388 5.43 12.93 0.47
N GLU A 389 4.55 12.51 1.36
CA GLU A 389 3.37 13.30 1.79
C GLU A 389 3.77 14.69 2.29
N LYS A 390 4.87 14.81 3.04
CA LYS A 390 5.31 16.10 3.59
C LYS A 390 5.77 17.11 2.54
N HIS A 391 6.07 16.66 1.32
CA HIS A 391 6.47 17.51 0.21
C HIS A 391 5.28 18.15 -0.53
N ILE A 392 4.05 17.83 -0.13
CA ILE A 392 2.83 18.50 -0.59
C ILE A 392 2.26 19.32 0.56
N ASN A 393 1.91 20.58 0.30
CA ASN A 393 1.37 21.41 1.35
C ASN A 393 0.08 20.82 1.92
N ARG A 394 -0.01 20.78 3.25
CA ARG A 394 -1.16 20.23 3.95
C ARG A 394 -2.48 20.92 3.58
N TRP A 395 -2.46 22.24 3.37
CA TRP A 395 -3.64 22.97 2.88
C TRP A 395 -4.11 22.40 1.54
N THR A 396 -3.19 22.12 0.63
CA THR A 396 -3.46 21.54 -0.69
C THR A 396 -4.09 20.15 -0.56
N LEU A 397 -3.48 19.26 0.24
CA LEU A 397 -4.02 17.92 0.49
C LEU A 397 -5.44 17.96 1.07
N ASN A 398 -5.68 18.77 2.10
CA ASN A 398 -6.98 18.85 2.76
C ASN A 398 -8.05 19.58 1.95
N SER A 399 -7.65 20.48 1.02
CA SER A 399 -8.61 21.25 0.22
C SER A 399 -8.96 20.62 -1.13
N ALA A 400 -8.02 19.88 -1.73
CA ALA A 400 -8.16 19.40 -3.11
C ALA A 400 -8.13 17.86 -3.26
N TYR A 401 -7.40 17.15 -2.41
CA TYR A 401 -7.12 15.71 -2.58
C TYR A 401 -7.97 14.85 -1.66
N PHE A 402 -7.80 14.93 -0.35
CA PHE A 402 -8.48 14.05 0.60
C PHE A 402 -10.03 14.10 0.49
N PRO A 403 -10.66 15.25 0.23
CA PRO A 403 -12.12 15.29 0.06
C PRO A 403 -12.65 14.43 -1.10
N LYS A 404 -11.79 14.04 -2.05
CA LYS A 404 -12.18 13.15 -3.16
C LYS A 404 -12.36 11.69 -2.73
N PHE A 405 -11.73 11.33 -1.62
CA PHE A 405 -11.79 9.98 -1.04
C PHE A 405 -12.74 9.92 0.17
N GLU A 406 -13.32 11.07 0.56
CA GLU A 406 -14.32 11.15 1.62
C GLU A 406 -15.54 10.29 1.30
N GLY A 407 -16.04 9.57 2.30
CA GLY A 407 -17.22 8.72 2.15
C GLY A 407 -16.96 7.33 1.60
N ILE A 408 -15.74 7.03 1.14
CA ILE A 408 -15.37 5.67 0.76
C ILE A 408 -15.17 4.84 2.03
N LYS A 409 -16.06 3.87 2.23
CA LYS A 409 -16.10 3.07 3.46
C LYS A 409 -14.77 2.37 3.74
N ASN A 410 -14.22 2.61 4.93
CA ASN A 410 -12.98 2.01 5.43
C ASN A 410 -11.74 2.21 4.54
N PHE A 411 -11.81 3.09 3.55
CA PHE A 411 -10.62 3.45 2.78
C PHE A 411 -9.68 4.30 3.63
N TYR A 412 -8.42 3.91 3.68
CA TYR A 412 -7.43 4.56 4.52
C TYR A 412 -6.24 5.07 3.72
N ILE A 413 -5.77 6.28 4.05
CA ILE A 413 -4.56 6.87 3.50
C ILE A 413 -3.58 7.09 4.65
N PHE A 414 -2.34 6.66 4.48
CA PHE A 414 -1.25 6.98 5.39
C PHE A 414 -0.01 7.39 4.60
N GLY A 415 0.75 8.35 5.11
CA GLY A 415 1.79 8.99 4.33
C GLY A 415 3.18 8.89 4.92
N GLU A 416 4.15 9.08 4.03
CA GLU A 416 5.55 9.23 4.39
C GLU A 416 5.85 10.69 4.73
N VAL A 417 6.02 10.95 6.01
CA VAL A 417 6.41 12.26 6.51
C VAL A 417 7.90 12.32 6.86
N CYS A 418 8.49 11.16 7.14
CA CYS A 418 9.92 10.98 7.43
C CYS A 418 10.45 11.94 8.52
N ALA A 419 9.62 12.20 9.54
CA ALA A 419 10.00 13.07 10.65
C ALA A 419 11.01 12.38 11.57
N ARG A 420 12.11 13.05 11.88
CA ARG A 420 13.11 12.49 12.81
C ARG A 420 12.72 12.72 14.27
N TRP A 421 11.93 13.74 14.54
CA TRP A 421 11.44 14.10 15.85
C TRP A 421 10.15 14.94 15.73
N ASN A 422 9.44 15.05 16.83
CA ASN A 422 8.18 15.80 16.89
C ASN A 422 8.35 17.31 17.08
N GLN A 423 9.54 17.85 16.86
CA GLN A 423 9.82 19.26 17.10
C GLN A 423 9.30 20.11 15.95
N TYR A 424 8.82 21.30 16.31
CA TYR A 424 8.38 22.33 15.36
C TYR A 424 9.56 23.09 14.72
N VAL A 425 10.78 22.80 15.17
CA VAL A 425 12.01 23.39 14.62
C VAL A 425 12.94 22.26 14.21
N ASN A 426 13.40 22.29 12.99
CA ASN A 426 14.41 21.40 12.44
C ASN A 426 15.56 22.23 11.88
N GLU A 427 16.81 21.90 12.23
CA GLU A 427 18.02 22.58 11.73
C GLU A 427 17.99 24.10 11.87
N GLY A 428 17.32 24.60 12.90
CA GLY A 428 17.18 26.04 13.18
C GLY A 428 16.05 26.75 12.45
N GLY A 429 15.27 26.03 11.63
CA GLY A 429 14.06 26.52 10.96
C GLY A 429 12.81 25.80 11.43
N SER A 430 11.65 26.34 11.09
CA SER A 430 10.38 25.67 11.38
C SER A 430 10.25 24.39 10.55
N SER A 431 9.82 23.30 11.18
CA SER A 431 9.56 22.03 10.51
C SER A 431 8.13 21.96 10.00
N ASP A 432 7.94 21.38 8.82
CA ASP A 432 6.63 21.07 8.26
C ASP A 432 6.08 19.71 8.68
N SER A 433 6.97 18.82 9.15
CA SER A 433 6.63 17.44 9.48
C SER A 433 5.50 17.27 10.50
N PRO A 434 5.47 18.00 11.64
CA PRO A 434 4.42 17.82 12.63
C PRO A 434 3.00 18.10 12.15
N PHE A 435 2.83 18.81 11.05
CA PHE A 435 1.52 19.12 10.49
C PHE A 435 0.75 17.88 10.08
N PHE A 436 1.46 16.85 9.65
CA PHE A 436 0.90 15.62 9.15
C PHE A 436 0.66 14.57 10.26
N TRP A 437 1.12 14.82 11.47
CA TRP A 437 1.02 13.86 12.58
C TRP A 437 -0.37 13.77 13.18
N THR A 438 -1.23 14.73 12.88
CA THR A 438 -2.53 14.78 13.51
C THR A 438 -3.59 15.35 12.58
N TRP A 439 -4.78 14.79 12.65
CA TRP A 439 -5.99 15.32 12.04
C TRP A 439 -6.95 15.94 13.06
N LYS A 440 -6.46 16.34 14.24
CA LYS A 440 -7.30 16.96 15.29
C LYS A 440 -7.67 18.43 15.04
N GLU A 441 -7.06 19.08 14.07
CA GLU A 441 -7.29 20.49 13.82
C GLU A 441 -8.65 20.73 13.21
N THR A 442 -9.61 20.98 14.05
CA THR A 442 -11.01 21.23 13.67
C THR A 442 -11.38 22.71 13.73
N GLU A 443 -10.45 23.60 14.13
CA GLU A 443 -10.71 25.00 14.42
C GLU A 443 -9.99 25.97 13.50
N SER A 444 -10.58 27.18 13.37
CA SER A 444 -9.94 28.31 12.73
C SER A 444 -8.62 28.68 13.46
N PRO A 445 -7.54 29.05 12.75
CA PRO A 445 -7.50 29.32 11.30
C PRO A 445 -7.28 28.09 10.40
N TRP A 446 -7.17 26.89 10.98
CA TRP A 446 -6.70 25.70 10.28
C TRP A 446 -7.70 25.18 9.26
N THR A 447 -9.00 25.24 9.59
CA THR A 447 -10.07 24.70 8.74
C THR A 447 -10.87 25.77 8.01
N SER A 448 -10.66 27.06 8.34
CA SER A 448 -11.58 28.11 7.90
C SER A 448 -11.59 28.38 6.41
N ASN A 449 -10.61 27.89 5.64
CA ASN A 449 -10.51 28.18 4.22
C ASN A 449 -9.91 27.03 3.40
N TRP A 450 -10.33 25.79 3.62
CA TRP A 450 -10.00 24.64 2.78
C TRP A 450 -10.67 24.69 1.40
N LYS A 451 -10.77 25.88 0.78
CA LYS A 451 -11.40 26.04 -0.52
C LYS A 451 -10.36 26.40 -1.56
N THR A 452 -10.21 25.53 -2.53
CA THR A 452 -9.41 25.83 -3.73
C THR A 452 -10.16 26.73 -4.69
N SER A 453 -9.43 27.54 -5.45
CA SER A 453 -9.94 28.08 -6.70
C SER A 453 -9.95 26.95 -7.75
N ALA A 454 -11.08 26.71 -8.37
CA ALA A 454 -11.22 25.66 -9.39
C ALA A 454 -10.51 25.98 -10.72
N SER A 455 -10.06 27.23 -10.91
CA SER A 455 -9.52 27.70 -12.18
C SER A 455 -8.22 28.50 -12.06
N ASP A 456 -7.75 28.78 -10.85
CA ASP A 456 -6.61 29.66 -10.60
C ASP A 456 -5.58 29.01 -9.66
N TRP A 457 -4.59 28.36 -10.26
CA TRP A 457 -3.51 27.73 -9.54
C TRP A 457 -2.69 28.71 -8.69
N SER A 458 -2.51 29.96 -9.15
CA SER A 458 -1.69 30.94 -8.42
C SER A 458 -2.36 31.38 -7.12
N THR A 459 -3.69 31.49 -7.11
CA THR A 459 -4.46 31.72 -5.88
C THR A 459 -4.31 30.56 -4.90
N ASN A 460 -4.36 29.32 -5.38
CA ASN A 460 -4.16 28.15 -4.55
C ASN A 460 -2.75 28.08 -3.98
N PHE A 461 -1.75 28.37 -4.80
CA PHE A 461 -0.34 28.41 -4.39
C PHE A 461 -0.11 29.46 -3.29
N GLU A 462 -0.64 30.68 -3.45
CA GLU A 462 -0.54 31.71 -2.42
C GLU A 462 -1.32 31.34 -1.13
N ASN A 463 -2.41 30.62 -1.23
CA ASN A 463 -3.14 30.12 -0.06
C ASN A 463 -2.36 29.03 0.68
N SER A 464 -1.70 28.14 -0.03
CA SER A 464 -0.85 27.11 0.59
C SER A 464 0.33 27.75 1.35
N LYS A 465 0.97 28.77 0.76
CA LYS A 465 2.03 29.53 1.42
C LYS A 465 1.55 30.29 2.65
N LYS A 466 0.35 30.90 2.59
CA LYS A 466 -0.25 31.57 3.76
C LYS A 466 -0.51 30.59 4.89
N HIS A 467 -1.05 29.42 4.57
CA HIS A 467 -1.28 28.37 5.54
C HIS A 467 0.03 27.96 6.23
N TYR A 468 1.07 27.72 5.46
CA TYR A 468 2.38 27.40 5.99
C TYR A 468 2.91 28.52 6.91
N THR A 469 2.84 29.79 6.48
CA THR A 469 3.30 30.95 7.25
C THR A 469 2.52 31.11 8.56
N GLN A 470 1.20 30.88 8.55
CA GLN A 470 0.39 30.90 9.75
C GLN A 470 0.82 29.80 10.73
N TYR A 471 1.17 28.64 10.21
CA TYR A 471 1.64 27.55 11.02
C TYR A 471 3.01 27.83 11.64
N GLN A 472 3.93 28.42 10.87
CA GLN A 472 5.25 28.83 11.37
C GLN A 472 5.18 29.80 12.55
N SER A 473 4.13 30.62 12.63
CA SER A 473 3.95 31.55 13.74
C SER A 473 3.56 30.85 15.05
N ARG A 474 3.19 29.58 15.03
CA ARG A 474 2.93 28.82 16.26
C ARG A 474 4.20 28.52 17.01
N LYS A 475 4.12 28.73 18.30
CA LYS A 475 5.14 28.31 19.26
C LYS A 475 4.73 26.99 19.90
N GLU A 476 5.69 26.27 20.45
CA GLU A 476 5.47 25.02 21.16
C GLU A 476 4.38 25.15 22.25
N SER A 477 4.26 26.33 22.87
CA SER A 477 3.19 26.62 23.86
C SER A 477 1.78 26.72 23.27
N ASN A 478 1.64 26.81 21.95
CA ASN A 478 0.35 26.90 21.24
C ASN A 478 0.06 25.60 20.46
N LEU A 479 0.59 24.50 20.93
CA LEU A 479 0.41 23.21 20.33
C LEU A 479 -1.07 22.82 20.27
N LEU A 480 -1.36 21.97 19.29
CA LEU A 480 -2.63 21.30 19.15
C LEU A 480 -3.03 20.59 20.45
N GLU A 481 -4.31 20.34 20.61
CA GLU A 481 -4.82 19.58 21.72
C GLU A 481 -4.05 18.28 21.93
N THR A 482 -3.92 17.87 23.18
CA THR A 482 -3.30 16.59 23.51
C THR A 482 -4.08 15.44 22.88
N SER A 483 -3.36 14.41 22.44
CA SER A 483 -3.96 13.18 21.96
C SER A 483 -4.87 12.54 23.00
N THR A 484 -5.93 11.89 22.53
CA THR A 484 -6.85 11.13 23.38
C THR A 484 -6.49 9.65 23.47
N ASN A 485 -5.52 9.18 22.70
CA ASN A 485 -5.23 7.75 22.56
C ASN A 485 -4.45 7.12 23.72
N ALA A 486 -3.78 7.92 24.57
CA ALA A 486 -3.05 7.42 25.73
C ALA A 486 -3.95 7.01 26.91
N PHE A 487 -5.28 7.13 26.80
CA PHE A 487 -6.23 6.89 27.89
C PHE A 487 -7.14 5.70 27.58
N LEU A 488 -7.51 4.99 28.65
CA LEU A 488 -8.44 3.87 28.55
C LEU A 488 -9.89 4.22 28.86
N ASN A 489 -10.17 5.43 29.36
CA ASN A 489 -11.50 5.86 29.80
C ASN A 489 -11.98 7.03 28.98
N GLY A 490 -13.19 6.93 28.43
CA GLY A 490 -13.86 8.00 27.71
C GLY A 490 -13.22 8.42 26.40
N VAL A 491 -12.30 7.63 25.89
CA VAL A 491 -11.61 7.90 24.65
C VAL A 491 -12.49 7.52 23.47
N GLN A 492 -12.59 8.42 22.50
CA GLN A 492 -13.21 8.12 21.22
C GLN A 492 -12.14 7.59 20.25
N TYR A 493 -12.50 6.54 19.50
CA TYR A 493 -11.69 6.01 18.44
C TYR A 493 -11.94 6.80 17.16
N HIS A 494 -10.90 7.43 16.63
CA HIS A 494 -11.02 8.30 15.49
C HIS A 494 -11.06 7.52 14.17
N THR A 495 -11.83 8.06 13.23
CA THR A 495 -11.77 7.69 11.82
C THR A 495 -11.27 8.91 11.05
N PRO A 496 -10.46 8.77 10.01
CA PRO A 496 -10.02 9.91 9.20
C PRO A 496 -11.21 10.72 8.70
N ASP A 497 -11.14 12.04 8.87
CA ASP A 497 -12.16 12.99 8.42
C ASP A 497 -11.52 13.99 7.46
N TYR A 498 -11.60 13.68 6.19
CA TYR A 498 -10.98 14.47 5.12
C TYR A 498 -11.59 15.86 4.94
N SER A 499 -12.71 16.15 5.59
CA SER A 499 -13.38 17.45 5.49
C SER A 499 -12.89 18.50 6.49
N LYS A 500 -12.17 18.09 7.55
CA LYS A 500 -11.87 18.97 8.67
C LYS A 500 -10.40 19.28 8.86
N ALA A 501 -9.59 18.30 9.08
CA ALA A 501 -8.17 18.47 9.32
C ALA A 501 -7.40 17.47 8.48
N ASN A 502 -6.12 17.32 8.68
CA ASN A 502 -5.36 16.30 7.97
C ASN A 502 -6.05 14.93 8.13
N GLY A 503 -6.66 14.44 7.04
CA GLY A 503 -7.44 13.20 6.96
C GLY A 503 -6.61 11.96 6.74
N THR A 504 -5.30 12.03 6.98
CA THR A 504 -4.36 10.94 6.79
C THR A 504 -3.72 10.50 8.10
N GLY A 505 -3.33 9.22 8.20
CA GLY A 505 -2.36 8.76 9.17
C GLY A 505 -0.94 8.91 8.64
N VAL A 506 0.04 8.51 9.43
CA VAL A 506 1.45 8.60 9.07
C VAL A 506 2.16 7.27 9.30
N ILE A 507 3.29 7.10 8.61
CA ILE A 507 4.32 6.15 9.05
C ILE A 507 4.97 6.73 10.30
N ASP A 508 5.02 5.96 11.39
CA ASP A 508 5.56 6.39 12.69
C ASP A 508 7.10 6.41 12.66
N PHE A 509 7.63 7.40 11.97
CA PHE A 509 9.07 7.53 11.81
C PHE A 509 9.79 7.79 13.13
N THR A 510 9.15 8.47 14.08
CA THR A 510 9.78 8.72 15.38
C THR A 510 10.00 7.42 16.16
N MET A 511 9.02 6.51 16.12
CA MET A 511 9.19 5.17 16.67
C MET A 511 10.20 4.35 15.83
N HIS A 512 10.09 4.39 14.49
CA HIS A 512 10.99 3.70 13.56
C HIS A 512 12.46 4.00 13.80
N TRP A 513 12.85 5.27 13.90
CA TRP A 513 14.24 5.67 14.12
C TRP A 513 14.86 5.10 15.39
N ASN A 514 14.05 4.80 16.39
CA ASN A 514 14.47 4.37 17.71
C ASN A 514 14.47 2.85 17.92
N PHE A 515 14.22 2.04 16.88
CA PHE A 515 14.33 0.58 16.95
C PHE A 515 15.78 0.06 16.98
N GLU A 516 16.72 0.82 17.53
CA GLU A 516 17.97 0.23 17.99
C GLU A 516 17.66 -0.95 18.94
N ASN A 517 16.67 -0.74 19.82
CA ASN A 517 16.05 -1.78 20.62
C ASN A 517 14.58 -1.41 20.93
N ALA A 518 13.78 -2.41 21.25
CA ALA A 518 12.35 -2.22 21.51
C ALA A 518 12.07 -1.22 22.67
N ASN A 519 12.89 -1.21 23.70
CA ASN A 519 12.68 -0.31 24.84
C ASN A 519 12.92 1.17 24.48
N SER A 520 13.90 1.47 23.63
CA SER A 520 14.10 2.84 23.11
C SER A 520 12.91 3.29 22.28
N ALA A 521 12.45 2.46 21.35
CA ALA A 521 11.27 2.74 20.53
C ALA A 521 9.99 2.93 21.38
N TYR A 522 9.81 2.09 22.41
CA TYR A 522 8.69 2.19 23.35
C TYR A 522 8.68 3.51 24.11
N ASN A 523 9.82 3.92 24.67
CA ASN A 523 9.95 5.15 25.44
C ASN A 523 9.73 6.40 24.56
N THR A 524 10.33 6.42 23.37
CA THR A 524 10.15 7.52 22.41
C THR A 524 8.68 7.65 21.99
N ALA A 525 8.06 6.55 21.62
CA ALA A 525 6.65 6.54 21.21
C ALA A 525 5.72 7.07 22.30
N GLN A 526 5.94 6.73 23.57
CA GLN A 526 5.16 7.28 24.69
C GLN A 526 5.35 8.79 24.85
N GLY A 527 6.58 9.27 24.71
CA GLY A 527 6.89 10.69 24.82
C GLY A 527 6.24 11.55 23.74
N GLU A 528 6.00 10.98 22.58
CA GLU A 528 5.49 11.69 21.39
C GLU A 528 4.01 11.44 21.10
N ASP A 529 3.37 10.58 21.84
CA ASP A 529 2.00 10.15 21.59
C ASP A 529 0.99 11.33 21.59
N HIS A 530 1.29 12.39 22.34
CA HIS A 530 0.50 13.60 22.37
C HIS A 530 0.43 14.36 21.02
N ALA A 531 1.37 14.11 20.13
CA ALA A 531 1.40 14.75 18.80
C ALA A 531 0.35 14.19 17.84
N PHE A 532 -0.12 12.96 18.07
CA PHE A 532 -1.10 12.30 17.21
C PHE A 532 -2.53 12.46 17.70
N ALA A 533 -3.49 12.53 16.80
CA ALA A 533 -4.90 12.47 17.14
C ALA A 533 -5.27 11.08 17.68
N ASP A 534 -4.83 10.03 16.99
CA ASP A 534 -4.96 8.64 17.41
C ASP A 534 -3.84 7.80 16.79
N SER A 535 -2.83 7.47 17.56
CA SER A 535 -1.67 6.70 17.08
C SER A 535 -1.98 5.22 16.80
N THR A 536 -3.18 4.73 17.06
CA THR A 536 -3.60 3.39 16.63
C THR A 536 -3.68 3.29 15.10
N TRP A 537 -3.75 4.42 14.41
CA TRP A 537 -3.75 4.52 12.95
C TRP A 537 -2.36 4.63 12.32
N ASN A 538 -1.32 4.90 13.10
CA ASN A 538 0.04 4.99 12.57
C ASN A 538 0.51 3.62 12.07
N VAL A 539 1.14 3.59 10.90
CA VAL A 539 1.83 2.40 10.39
C VAL A 539 3.29 2.44 10.84
N CYS A 540 3.84 1.33 11.33
CA CYS A 540 5.22 1.30 11.77
C CYS A 540 5.95 0.03 11.33
N TYR A 541 7.23 0.18 11.02
CA TYR A 541 8.16 -0.90 10.67
C TYR A 541 9.52 -0.68 11.33
N VAL A 542 10.36 -1.71 11.39
CA VAL A 542 11.75 -1.61 11.88
C VAL A 542 12.70 -1.24 10.75
N ASP A 543 12.66 -1.95 9.62
CA ASP A 543 13.36 -1.57 8.39
C ASP A 543 12.40 -1.56 7.19
N SER A 544 12.81 -0.89 6.13
CA SER A 544 12.04 -0.73 4.90
C SER A 544 12.92 -0.85 3.66
N HIS A 545 12.40 -0.45 2.51
CA HIS A 545 13.14 -0.36 1.25
C HIS A 545 14.05 0.87 1.16
N ASP A 546 13.94 1.83 2.09
CA ASP A 546 14.70 3.08 2.11
C ASP A 546 15.58 3.21 3.36
N TYR A 547 15.05 2.83 4.52
CA TYR A 547 15.68 3.11 5.80
C TYR A 547 15.68 1.90 6.74
N GLY A 548 16.78 1.71 7.48
CA GLY A 548 16.80 1.05 8.77
C GLY A 548 16.62 2.04 9.91
N PRO A 549 16.59 1.61 11.19
CA PRO A 549 16.63 2.50 12.34
C PRO A 549 17.88 3.39 12.35
N GLN A 550 17.85 4.51 13.07
CA GLN A 550 18.89 5.54 13.04
C GLN A 550 20.33 5.01 13.18
N PHE A 551 20.56 3.98 14.00
CA PHE A 551 21.90 3.43 14.19
C PHE A 551 22.44 2.63 12.98
N CYS A 552 21.58 2.25 12.06
CA CYS A 552 21.90 1.55 10.82
C CYS A 552 21.07 2.05 9.63
N GLU A 553 20.81 3.33 9.56
CA GLU A 553 19.86 4.01 8.72
C GLU A 553 19.90 3.59 7.24
N LYS A 554 21.09 3.43 6.66
CA LYS A 554 21.26 3.10 5.24
C LYS A 554 21.29 1.60 4.93
N THR A 555 21.08 0.77 5.94
CA THR A 555 21.21 -0.70 5.80
C THR A 555 19.94 -1.42 6.28
N ARG A 556 19.74 -2.64 5.82
CA ARG A 556 18.81 -3.56 6.48
C ARG A 556 19.24 -3.73 7.94
N TYR A 557 18.24 -3.94 8.82
CA TYR A 557 18.47 -4.01 10.27
C TYR A 557 19.66 -4.89 10.66
N THR A 558 20.58 -4.35 11.46
CA THR A 558 21.83 -5.02 11.85
C THR A 558 21.80 -5.70 13.21
N GLY A 559 20.75 -5.49 14.00
CA GLY A 559 20.60 -6.08 15.34
C GLY A 559 20.58 -7.61 15.35
N SER A 560 20.70 -8.20 16.53
CA SER A 560 20.61 -9.65 16.66
C SER A 560 19.21 -10.17 16.30
N GLU A 561 19.10 -11.48 16.04
CA GLU A 561 17.80 -12.10 15.82
C GLU A 561 16.88 -11.99 17.04
N GLN A 562 17.47 -12.00 18.24
CA GLN A 562 16.71 -11.81 19.49
C GLN A 562 16.21 -10.35 19.65
N ASP A 563 17.01 -9.36 19.24
CA ASP A 563 16.57 -7.95 19.21
C ASP A 563 15.45 -7.77 18.18
N TRP A 564 15.55 -8.46 17.03
CA TRP A 564 14.51 -8.46 16.02
C TRP A 564 13.18 -9.00 16.57
N ALA A 565 13.22 -10.16 17.25
CA ALA A 565 12.04 -10.75 17.88
C ALA A 565 11.42 -9.82 18.93
N GLU A 566 12.22 -9.17 19.76
CA GLU A 566 11.76 -8.19 20.76
C GLU A 566 11.10 -6.96 20.10
N ASN A 567 11.68 -6.44 19.03
CA ASN A 567 11.11 -5.35 18.25
C ASN A 567 9.75 -5.75 17.63
N MET A 568 9.62 -6.98 17.14
CA MET A 568 8.36 -7.50 16.62
C MET A 568 7.31 -7.65 17.75
N ASP A 569 7.69 -8.11 18.94
CA ASP A 569 6.77 -8.17 20.09
C ASP A 569 6.15 -6.79 20.35
N LEU A 570 6.96 -5.74 20.34
CA LEU A 570 6.50 -4.37 20.54
C LEU A 570 5.59 -3.90 19.40
N LEU A 571 6.01 -4.06 18.14
CA LEU A 571 5.23 -3.65 16.98
C LEU A 571 3.83 -4.28 16.95
N TRP A 572 3.71 -5.57 17.28
CA TRP A 572 2.43 -6.28 17.21
C TRP A 572 1.49 -6.00 18.36
N THR A 573 1.98 -5.51 19.49
CA THR A 573 1.17 -5.42 20.72
C THR A 573 0.99 -4.02 21.27
N PHE A 574 1.91 -3.08 20.98
CA PHE A 574 1.89 -1.77 21.63
C PHE A 574 0.85 -0.84 21.03
N ARG A 575 1.06 -0.31 19.83
CA ARG A 575 0.13 0.58 19.13
C ARG A 575 0.37 0.60 17.63
N GLY A 576 -0.59 1.11 16.88
CA GLY A 576 -0.47 1.26 15.44
C GLY A 576 -0.65 -0.05 14.66
N ILE A 577 -0.38 0.02 13.38
CA ILE A 577 -0.53 -1.04 12.40
C ILE A 577 0.87 -1.58 12.09
N PRO A 578 1.18 -2.82 12.46
CA PRO A 578 2.52 -3.37 12.24
C PRO A 578 2.76 -3.69 10.77
N CYS A 579 3.95 -3.34 10.30
CA CYS A 579 4.42 -3.63 8.95
C CYS A 579 5.82 -4.24 8.98
N ILE A 580 6.09 -5.19 8.10
CA ILE A 580 7.46 -5.62 7.79
C ILE A 580 7.75 -5.56 6.30
N TYR A 581 8.97 -5.27 5.96
CA TYR A 581 9.50 -5.35 4.60
C TYR A 581 9.88 -6.79 4.26
N TYR A 582 9.65 -7.24 3.03
CA TYR A 582 9.89 -8.63 2.62
C TYR A 582 11.27 -9.13 3.03
N GLY A 583 11.34 -10.36 3.50
CA GLY A 583 12.57 -11.00 3.95
C GLY A 583 12.98 -10.67 5.39
N SER A 584 12.34 -9.70 6.07
CA SER A 584 12.62 -9.38 7.48
C SER A 584 12.30 -10.56 8.40
N GLU A 585 11.39 -11.43 8.01
CA GLU A 585 11.02 -12.66 8.71
C GLU A 585 12.15 -13.69 8.81
N ILE A 586 13.25 -13.49 8.07
CA ILE A 586 14.45 -14.35 8.12
C ILE A 586 15.75 -13.54 8.18
N GLN A 587 15.71 -12.25 8.50
CA GLN A 587 16.84 -11.31 8.42
C GLN A 587 17.54 -11.32 7.03
N PHE A 588 16.76 -11.43 5.96
CA PHE A 588 17.28 -11.42 4.59
C PHE A 588 18.11 -10.16 4.33
N GLN A 589 19.29 -10.33 3.72
CA GLN A 589 20.24 -9.24 3.43
C GLN A 589 20.63 -8.40 4.66
N LYS A 590 20.67 -9.02 5.84
CA LYS A 590 21.08 -8.35 7.09
C LYS A 590 22.32 -7.51 6.91
N GLY A 591 22.23 -6.22 7.25
CA GLY A 591 23.36 -5.28 7.21
C GLY A 591 23.80 -4.83 5.82
N GLN A 592 23.17 -5.32 4.75
CA GLN A 592 23.45 -4.82 3.41
C GLN A 592 22.88 -3.41 3.23
N VAL A 593 23.58 -2.57 2.49
CA VAL A 593 23.11 -1.25 2.11
C VAL A 593 21.82 -1.40 1.31
N ILE A 594 20.80 -0.63 1.67
CA ILE A 594 19.44 -0.80 1.08
C ILE A 594 19.46 -0.39 -0.39
N ASP A 595 19.95 0.81 -0.67
CA ASP A 595 20.01 1.35 -2.04
C ASP A 595 21.36 2.00 -2.32
N VAL A 596 21.94 1.66 -3.45
CA VAL A 596 23.20 2.24 -3.95
C VAL A 596 23.03 2.85 -5.36
N GLY A 597 21.81 2.91 -5.84
CA GLY A 597 21.51 3.26 -7.23
C GLY A 597 22.16 2.25 -8.21
N PRO A 598 22.35 2.61 -9.48
CA PRO A 598 22.90 1.70 -10.49
C PRO A 598 24.41 1.42 -10.33
N LYS A 599 25.00 1.69 -9.16
CA LYS A 599 26.45 1.56 -8.92
C LYS A 599 26.86 0.16 -8.48
N ALA A 600 25.95 -0.67 -8.05
CA ALA A 600 26.22 -2.04 -7.63
C ALA A 600 25.09 -2.99 -8.07
N PRO A 601 25.40 -4.31 -8.24
CA PRO A 601 24.37 -5.30 -8.52
C PRO A 601 23.30 -5.34 -7.43
N LEU A 602 22.02 -5.38 -7.83
CA LEU A 602 20.90 -5.45 -6.89
C LEU A 602 20.99 -6.65 -5.94
N SER A 603 21.56 -7.76 -6.39
CA SER A 603 21.77 -8.98 -5.58
C SER A 603 22.65 -8.75 -4.32
N THR A 604 23.42 -7.67 -4.27
CA THR A 604 24.29 -7.31 -3.12
C THR A 604 23.68 -6.24 -2.24
N THR A 605 22.44 -5.85 -2.46
CA THR A 605 21.76 -4.76 -1.73
C THR A 605 20.63 -5.27 -0.86
N GLY A 606 20.09 -4.40 -0.02
CA GLY A 606 18.89 -4.68 0.77
C GLY A 606 17.62 -4.87 -0.08
N ARG A 607 17.68 -4.56 -1.39
CA ARG A 607 16.63 -4.76 -2.39
C ARG A 607 16.89 -5.99 -3.29
N ALA A 608 17.69 -6.96 -2.82
CA ALA A 608 17.98 -8.19 -3.55
C ALA A 608 16.71 -9.02 -3.82
N TYR A 609 16.76 -9.88 -4.83
CA TYR A 609 15.67 -10.79 -5.16
C TYR A 609 15.47 -11.84 -4.07
N PHE A 610 14.23 -11.96 -3.59
CA PHE A 610 13.86 -12.81 -2.46
C PHE A 610 13.36 -14.20 -2.88
N GLY A 611 12.90 -14.35 -4.11
CA GLY A 611 12.15 -15.51 -4.59
C GLY A 611 12.81 -16.86 -4.35
N ASP A 612 14.17 -16.92 -4.39
CA ASP A 612 14.91 -18.15 -4.14
C ASP A 612 14.64 -18.74 -2.73
N ASN A 613 14.31 -17.88 -1.76
CA ASN A 613 13.97 -18.29 -0.39
C ASN A 613 12.54 -18.85 -0.26
N ILE A 614 11.70 -18.62 -1.24
CA ILE A 614 10.29 -19.02 -1.22
C ILE A 614 9.89 -19.92 -2.38
N GLU A 615 10.88 -20.52 -3.06
CA GLU A 615 10.66 -21.57 -4.05
C GLU A 615 9.96 -22.80 -3.44
N GLY A 616 9.14 -23.45 -4.24
CA GLY A 616 8.33 -24.61 -3.83
C GLY A 616 6.85 -24.27 -3.68
N SER A 617 6.10 -25.16 -3.06
CA SER A 617 4.66 -25.03 -2.91
C SER A 617 4.27 -24.68 -1.47
N VAL A 618 3.26 -23.83 -1.35
CA VAL A 618 2.60 -23.48 -0.08
C VAL A 618 1.10 -23.35 -0.33
N THR A 619 0.30 -23.88 0.59
CA THR A 619 -1.16 -23.73 0.59
C THR A 619 -1.60 -23.35 1.99
N ALA A 620 -2.16 -22.16 2.14
CA ALA A 620 -2.68 -21.67 3.40
C ALA A 620 -4.19 -21.95 3.51
N SER A 621 -4.56 -22.76 4.50
CA SER A 621 -5.97 -23.01 4.82
C SER A 621 -6.60 -21.90 5.67
N ASP A 622 -5.78 -21.10 6.35
CA ASP A 622 -6.15 -19.94 7.18
C ASP A 622 -4.88 -19.16 7.51
N PHE A 623 -5.01 -17.99 8.10
CA PHE A 623 -3.87 -17.17 8.53
C PHE A 623 -3.01 -17.92 9.56
N GLY A 624 -1.75 -18.14 9.21
CA GLY A 624 -0.81 -18.92 10.02
C GLY A 624 -1.03 -20.43 10.05
N LYS A 625 -1.93 -20.97 9.20
CA LYS A 625 -2.20 -22.40 9.06
C LYS A 625 -1.98 -22.83 7.62
N TYR A 626 -1.00 -23.69 7.40
CA TYR A 626 -0.56 -24.04 6.04
C TYR A 626 0.08 -25.41 5.94
N THR A 627 0.26 -25.86 4.71
CA THR A 627 1.18 -26.90 4.31
C THR A 627 2.19 -26.33 3.31
N ALA A 628 3.44 -26.74 3.37
CA ALA A 628 4.49 -26.23 2.48
C ALA A 628 5.54 -27.29 2.17
N SER A 629 6.24 -27.13 1.03
CA SER A 629 7.38 -27.95 0.62
C SER A 629 8.39 -27.14 -0.18
N GLY A 630 9.66 -27.54 -0.18
CA GLY A 630 10.75 -26.81 -0.83
C GLY A 630 11.34 -25.70 0.06
N ALA A 631 12.02 -24.74 -0.55
CA ALA A 631 12.66 -23.64 0.17
C ALA A 631 11.67 -22.85 1.03
N VAL A 632 10.47 -22.62 0.53
CA VAL A 632 9.40 -21.92 1.25
C VAL A 632 9.07 -22.57 2.60
N ASN A 633 9.11 -23.91 2.70
CA ASN A 633 8.91 -24.61 3.97
C ASN A 633 10.06 -24.35 4.95
N THR A 634 11.30 -24.28 4.45
CA THR A 634 12.47 -23.93 5.26
C THR A 634 12.32 -22.52 5.82
N THR A 635 12.00 -21.55 4.98
CA THR A 635 11.77 -20.15 5.37
C THR A 635 10.65 -20.01 6.41
N LEU A 636 9.49 -20.61 6.17
CA LEU A 636 8.36 -20.60 7.12
C LEU A 636 8.65 -21.32 8.45
N SER A 637 9.69 -22.14 8.50
CA SER A 637 10.11 -22.88 9.70
C SER A 637 11.18 -22.17 10.52
N MET A 638 11.75 -21.06 10.02
CA MET A 638 12.77 -20.29 10.74
C MET A 638 12.21 -19.62 12.01
N PRO A 639 13.05 -19.40 13.04
CA PRO A 639 12.57 -18.90 14.33
C PRO A 639 11.74 -17.61 14.25
N LEU A 640 12.19 -16.61 13.49
CA LEU A 640 11.46 -15.34 13.33
C LEU A 640 10.17 -15.50 12.54
N ALA A 641 10.15 -16.35 11.49
CA ALA A 641 8.93 -16.63 10.75
C ALA A 641 7.87 -17.29 11.65
N LYS A 642 8.27 -18.25 12.50
CA LYS A 642 7.39 -18.84 13.51
C LYS A 642 6.91 -17.83 14.55
N HIS A 643 7.79 -16.93 14.95
CA HIS A 643 7.47 -15.85 15.89
C HIS A 643 6.37 -14.94 15.30
N LEU A 644 6.52 -14.49 14.06
CA LEU A 644 5.53 -13.69 13.34
C LEU A 644 4.20 -14.41 13.16
N GLN A 645 4.21 -15.70 12.83
CA GLN A 645 2.98 -16.48 12.72
C GLN A 645 2.18 -16.43 14.02
N GLN A 646 2.82 -16.60 15.15
CA GLN A 646 2.14 -16.54 16.46
C GLN A 646 1.69 -15.12 16.79
N LEU A 647 2.52 -14.10 16.57
CA LEU A 647 2.17 -12.69 16.80
C LEU A 647 0.94 -12.27 15.98
N ASN A 648 0.91 -12.61 14.69
CA ASN A 648 -0.22 -12.32 13.82
C ASN A 648 -1.51 -13.00 14.29
N GLN A 649 -1.42 -14.27 14.72
CA GLN A 649 -2.57 -15.00 15.24
C GLN A 649 -3.09 -14.38 16.55
N ILE A 650 -2.19 -13.99 17.46
CA ILE A 650 -2.55 -13.33 18.73
C ILE A 650 -3.23 -11.98 18.44
N ARG A 651 -2.62 -11.12 17.60
CA ARG A 651 -3.18 -9.81 17.26
C ARG A 651 -4.56 -9.94 16.60
N ARG A 652 -4.72 -10.88 15.67
CA ARG A 652 -6.01 -11.14 14.99
C ARG A 652 -7.11 -11.59 15.95
N ALA A 653 -6.77 -12.32 17.00
CA ALA A 653 -7.72 -12.84 17.97
C ALA A 653 -8.13 -11.82 19.06
N VAL A 654 -7.34 -10.76 19.27
CA VAL A 654 -7.48 -9.83 20.38
C VAL A 654 -7.72 -8.40 19.88
N PRO A 655 -8.99 -7.94 19.77
CA PRO A 655 -9.32 -6.61 19.27
C PRO A 655 -8.63 -5.45 20.01
N ALA A 656 -8.33 -5.63 21.30
CA ALA A 656 -7.57 -4.65 22.07
C ALA A 656 -6.18 -4.38 21.49
N LEU A 657 -5.51 -5.37 20.89
CA LEU A 657 -4.19 -5.21 20.27
C LEU A 657 -4.28 -4.53 18.91
N GLN A 658 -5.42 -4.59 18.25
CA GLN A 658 -5.66 -3.99 16.95
C GLN A 658 -6.01 -2.49 17.09
N LYS A 659 -7.12 -2.19 17.79
CA LYS A 659 -7.79 -0.89 17.82
C LYS A 659 -7.81 -0.25 19.20
N GLY A 660 -7.29 -0.93 20.21
CA GLY A 660 -7.37 -0.46 21.60
C GLY A 660 -6.41 0.68 21.88
N GLN A 661 -6.81 1.55 22.78
CA GLN A 661 -5.91 2.51 23.42
C GLN A 661 -5.02 1.81 24.44
N TYR A 662 -3.91 2.43 24.83
CA TYR A 662 -3.00 1.83 25.79
C TYR A 662 -2.84 2.70 27.05
N LYS A 663 -2.44 2.05 28.12
CA LYS A 663 -1.97 2.69 29.34
C LYS A 663 -0.73 1.95 29.85
N THR A 664 0.34 2.69 30.09
CA THR A 664 1.56 2.15 30.67
C THR A 664 1.36 1.75 32.12
N VAL A 665 2.11 0.77 32.58
CA VAL A 665 2.09 0.33 33.98
C VAL A 665 3.49 0.44 34.59
N GLY A 666 3.55 0.78 35.86
CA GLY A 666 4.83 0.87 36.60
C GLY A 666 5.44 -0.51 36.86
N GLY A 667 6.74 -0.57 37.09
CA GLY A 667 7.42 -1.82 37.47
C GLY A 667 8.61 -2.20 36.61
N GLY A 668 9.03 -1.30 35.73
CA GLY A 668 10.25 -1.41 34.89
C GLY A 668 10.08 -2.35 33.70
N GLY A 669 10.22 -1.82 32.52
CA GLY A 669 10.14 -2.56 31.28
C GLY A 669 8.92 -2.21 30.41
N MET A 670 8.80 -2.89 29.29
CA MET A 670 7.74 -2.69 28.32
C MET A 670 6.46 -3.42 28.78
N SER A 671 5.70 -2.76 29.66
CA SER A 671 4.45 -3.30 30.23
C SER A 671 3.32 -2.29 30.11
N PHE A 672 2.20 -2.70 29.57
CA PHE A 672 1.06 -1.83 29.30
C PHE A 672 -0.25 -2.61 29.25
N VAL A 673 -1.35 -1.91 29.46
CA VAL A 673 -2.71 -2.43 29.24
C VAL A 673 -3.21 -1.89 27.90
N ARG A 674 -3.83 -2.73 27.10
CA ARG A 674 -4.58 -2.35 25.89
C ARG A 674 -6.06 -2.57 26.13
N ARG A 675 -6.90 -1.61 25.73
CA ARG A 675 -8.37 -1.77 25.83
C ARG A 675 -9.06 -1.14 24.62
N TYR A 676 -10.02 -1.86 24.09
CA TYR A 676 -10.93 -1.44 23.04
C TYR A 676 -12.37 -1.61 23.50
N THR A 677 -13.16 -0.50 23.49
CA THR A 677 -14.54 -0.47 23.96
C THR A 677 -15.40 0.28 22.94
N ALA A 678 -15.65 -0.33 21.80
CA ALA A 678 -16.50 0.25 20.75
C ALA A 678 -17.28 -0.85 20.01
N ASN A 679 -18.33 -0.48 19.31
CA ASN A 679 -19.13 -1.35 18.44
C ASN A 679 -19.63 -2.63 19.13
N GLY A 680 -19.99 -2.52 20.44
CA GLY A 680 -20.48 -3.65 21.24
C GLY A 680 -19.37 -4.65 21.65
N VAL A 681 -18.10 -4.32 21.45
CA VAL A 681 -16.95 -5.12 21.88
C VAL A 681 -16.25 -4.42 23.05
N ASP A 682 -16.01 -5.15 24.14
CA ASP A 682 -15.06 -4.76 25.19
C ASP A 682 -13.95 -5.82 25.22
N SER A 683 -12.73 -5.43 24.85
CA SER A 683 -11.55 -6.29 24.84
C SER A 683 -10.43 -5.63 25.62
N LEU A 684 -9.83 -6.38 26.56
CA LEU A 684 -8.75 -5.89 27.41
C LEU A 684 -7.63 -6.91 27.47
N ALA A 685 -6.39 -6.46 27.28
CA ALA A 685 -5.17 -7.26 27.36
C ALA A 685 -4.10 -6.57 28.21
N CYS A 686 -3.45 -7.33 29.08
CA CYS A 686 -2.26 -6.92 29.83
C CYS A 686 -1.04 -7.51 29.13
N VAL A 687 -0.15 -6.66 28.64
CA VAL A 687 1.05 -7.06 27.88
C VAL A 687 2.30 -6.78 28.70
N ALA A 688 3.22 -7.76 28.74
CA ALA A 688 4.57 -7.60 29.28
C ALA A 688 5.57 -8.21 28.29
N ILE A 689 6.59 -7.43 27.87
CA ILE A 689 7.62 -7.82 26.91
C ILE A 689 8.97 -7.85 27.64
N SER A 690 9.74 -8.92 27.47
CA SER A 690 11.11 -9.13 27.97
C SER A 690 11.32 -8.98 29.47
N GLY A 691 10.31 -8.59 30.21
CA GLY A 691 10.34 -8.32 31.63
C GLY A 691 9.08 -8.80 32.33
N GLY A 692 8.85 -8.26 33.50
CA GLY A 692 7.63 -8.45 34.26
C GLY A 692 6.73 -7.19 34.21
N GLY A 693 5.55 -7.28 34.81
CA GLY A 693 4.64 -6.16 34.94
C GLY A 693 3.71 -6.31 36.15
N ASN A 694 3.42 -5.19 36.83
CA ASN A 694 2.50 -5.13 37.94
C ASN A 694 1.28 -4.33 37.51
N PHE A 695 0.26 -5.02 37.02
CA PHE A 695 -0.96 -4.41 36.52
C PHE A 695 -1.95 -4.17 37.67
N SER A 696 -2.58 -3.01 37.70
CA SER A 696 -3.56 -2.63 38.76
C SER A 696 -4.78 -1.95 38.13
N GLY A 697 -5.87 -1.89 38.91
CA GLY A 697 -7.13 -1.30 38.47
C GLY A 697 -7.85 -2.13 37.42
N LEU A 698 -7.57 -3.44 37.36
CA LEU A 698 -8.14 -4.36 36.41
C LEU A 698 -9.54 -4.84 36.85
N PRO A 699 -10.42 -5.18 35.89
CA PRO A 699 -11.63 -5.95 36.18
C PRO A 699 -11.31 -7.27 36.86
N ASN A 700 -12.06 -7.64 37.90
CA ASN A 700 -11.92 -8.96 38.50
C ASN A 700 -12.45 -10.05 37.56
N GLY A 701 -11.81 -11.19 37.57
CA GLY A 701 -12.19 -12.33 36.74
C GLY A 701 -11.02 -13.14 36.22
N LEU A 702 -11.29 -14.01 35.27
CA LEU A 702 -10.30 -14.88 34.62
C LEU A 702 -9.51 -14.08 33.58
N TYR A 703 -8.19 -14.25 33.57
CA TYR A 703 -7.27 -13.80 32.55
C TYR A 703 -6.50 -15.00 31.99
N ILE A 704 -6.41 -15.08 30.66
CA ILE A 704 -5.70 -16.17 29.96
C ILE A 704 -4.57 -15.56 29.14
N ASP A 705 -3.35 -16.09 29.32
CA ASP A 705 -2.21 -15.69 28.50
C ASP A 705 -2.33 -16.29 27.09
N ALA A 706 -2.39 -15.42 26.10
CA ALA A 706 -2.47 -15.83 24.69
C ALA A 706 -1.23 -16.59 24.21
N VAL A 707 -0.06 -16.34 24.82
CA VAL A 707 1.21 -16.97 24.43
C VAL A 707 1.31 -18.41 24.93
N THR A 708 0.97 -18.67 26.18
CA THR A 708 1.20 -19.98 26.82
C THR A 708 -0.08 -20.72 27.21
N GLY A 709 -1.20 -20.02 27.27
CA GLY A 709 -2.45 -20.55 27.81
C GLY A 709 -2.55 -20.51 29.34
N ASP A 710 -1.55 -19.93 30.05
CA ASP A 710 -1.59 -19.79 31.50
C ASP A 710 -2.84 -19.00 31.94
N ARG A 711 -3.40 -19.42 33.09
CA ARG A 711 -4.69 -18.91 33.59
C ARG A 711 -4.51 -18.28 34.95
N LYS A 712 -4.89 -17.02 35.10
CA LYS A 712 -4.85 -16.29 36.38
C LYS A 712 -6.20 -15.73 36.72
N THR A 713 -6.57 -15.75 38.00
CA THR A 713 -7.79 -15.10 38.51
C THR A 713 -7.42 -13.80 39.21
N VAL A 714 -7.92 -12.71 38.70
CA VAL A 714 -7.83 -11.38 39.33
C VAL A 714 -9.00 -11.21 40.26
N SER A 715 -8.72 -11.01 41.55
CA SER A 715 -9.75 -10.80 42.60
C SER A 715 -9.68 -9.43 43.28
N ASN A 716 -8.52 -8.78 43.26
CA ASN A 716 -8.29 -7.46 43.88
C ASN A 716 -7.87 -6.41 42.86
N GLY A 717 -8.25 -6.58 41.60
CA GLY A 717 -7.89 -5.64 40.54
C GLY A 717 -6.40 -5.66 40.16
N THR A 718 -5.63 -6.68 40.58
CA THR A 718 -4.19 -6.76 40.33
C THR A 718 -3.78 -8.05 39.63
N LEU A 719 -2.87 -7.95 38.68
CA LEU A 719 -2.24 -9.06 37.98
C LEU A 719 -0.72 -8.84 37.97
N ASN A 720 0.05 -9.81 38.46
CA ASN A 720 1.49 -9.76 38.44
C ASN A 720 2.06 -10.76 37.43
N VAL A 721 2.95 -10.27 36.58
CA VAL A 721 3.75 -11.06 35.64
C VAL A 721 5.19 -10.95 36.08
N SER A 722 5.83 -12.07 36.42
CA SER A 722 7.24 -12.14 36.76
C SER A 722 8.11 -11.99 35.50
N GLY A 723 9.41 -11.71 35.69
CA GLY A 723 10.35 -11.57 34.58
C GLY A 723 10.41 -12.81 33.71
N ILE A 724 10.23 -12.64 32.41
CA ILE A 724 10.08 -13.70 31.40
C ILE A 724 11.26 -13.88 30.47
N GLY A 725 12.28 -13.03 30.58
CA GLY A 725 13.47 -13.06 29.72
C GLY A 725 13.30 -12.28 28.40
N LYS A 726 14.42 -11.91 27.82
CA LYS A 726 14.47 -11.07 26.60
C LYS A 726 13.78 -11.77 25.41
N ALA A 727 13.06 -10.97 24.63
CA ALA A 727 12.28 -11.40 23.44
C ALA A 727 11.21 -12.46 23.74
N ASN A 728 10.78 -12.56 24.98
CA ASN A 728 9.60 -13.32 25.37
C ASN A 728 8.49 -12.37 25.82
N MET A 729 7.26 -12.77 25.71
CA MET A 729 6.11 -11.92 25.95
C MET A 729 5.00 -12.68 26.67
N ARG A 730 4.18 -11.95 27.42
CA ARG A 730 2.88 -12.41 27.93
C ARG A 730 1.79 -11.46 27.53
N VAL A 731 0.66 -12.01 27.10
CA VAL A 731 -0.55 -11.27 26.74
C VAL A 731 -1.73 -11.87 27.48
N TYR A 732 -1.99 -11.38 28.69
CA TYR A 732 -3.13 -11.83 29.48
C TYR A 732 -4.40 -11.12 29.05
N VAL A 733 -5.28 -11.83 28.37
CA VAL A 733 -6.57 -11.35 27.88
C VAL A 733 -7.64 -11.56 28.93
N CYS A 734 -8.41 -10.51 29.22
CA CYS A 734 -9.52 -10.55 30.13
C CYS A 734 -10.66 -11.43 29.58
N CYS A 735 -11.04 -12.48 30.32
CA CYS A 735 -12.11 -13.42 30.01
C CYS A 735 -13.28 -13.31 30.99
N ALA A 736 -13.36 -12.20 31.74
CA ALA A 736 -14.50 -11.92 32.63
C ALA A 736 -15.79 -11.70 31.82
N SER A 737 -16.94 -11.84 32.49
CA SER A 737 -18.23 -11.61 31.85
C SER A 737 -18.32 -10.20 31.25
N GLY A 738 -18.78 -10.08 30.01
CA GLY A 738 -18.87 -8.84 29.25
C GLY A 738 -17.63 -8.55 28.39
N PHE A 739 -16.50 -9.25 28.59
CA PHE A 739 -15.29 -9.04 27.80
C PHE A 739 -15.17 -10.05 26.66
N LYS A 740 -14.56 -9.61 25.56
CA LYS A 740 -14.13 -10.46 24.45
C LYS A 740 -12.85 -11.20 24.86
N GLY A 741 -13.00 -12.36 25.46
CA GLY A 741 -11.92 -13.22 25.94
C GLY A 741 -11.41 -14.19 24.85
N ILE A 742 -10.47 -15.04 25.27
CA ILE A 742 -9.90 -16.16 24.52
C ILE A 742 -10.09 -17.47 25.28
N ASN A 743 -9.92 -18.61 24.59
CA ASN A 743 -10.14 -19.92 25.21
C ASN A 743 -8.86 -20.59 25.76
N GLY A 744 -7.68 -20.13 25.36
CA GLY A 744 -6.39 -20.69 25.72
C GLY A 744 -5.26 -20.07 24.90
N GLN A 745 -4.16 -20.81 24.79
CA GLN A 745 -3.04 -20.46 23.93
C GLN A 745 -3.48 -20.23 22.49
N ILE A 746 -2.89 -19.24 21.84
CA ILE A 746 -3.09 -18.92 20.43
C ILE A 746 -1.80 -19.19 19.67
N GLY A 747 -1.89 -20.00 18.61
CA GLY A 747 -0.72 -20.45 17.87
C GLY A 747 0.12 -21.46 18.65
N SER A 748 1.38 -21.57 18.31
CA SER A 748 2.33 -22.51 18.93
C SER A 748 3.52 -21.73 19.48
N THR A 749 3.95 -22.08 20.69
CA THR A 749 5.20 -21.56 21.28
C THR A 749 6.41 -21.90 20.38
N GLY A 750 7.37 -21.02 20.36
CA GLY A 750 8.58 -21.13 19.53
C GLY A 750 9.86 -20.83 20.29
N THR A 751 10.87 -20.41 19.56
CA THR A 751 12.19 -20.08 20.13
C THR A 751 12.11 -18.92 21.13
N TYR A 752 11.32 -17.90 20.82
CA TYR A 752 11.19 -16.68 21.59
C TYR A 752 9.94 -16.65 22.47
N LEU A 753 8.76 -16.86 21.91
CA LEU A 753 7.50 -16.94 22.65
C LEU A 753 7.34 -18.34 23.26
N LYS A 754 7.53 -18.49 24.56
CA LYS A 754 7.53 -19.76 25.28
C LYS A 754 7.10 -19.63 26.75
#